data_6d2efedabeddc5013eb99306a0d3cf44
#
_entry.id   6d2efedabeddc5013eb99306a0d3cf44
#
_cell.length_a   1.000
_cell.length_b   1.000
_cell.length_c   1.000
_cell.angle_alpha   90.00
_cell.angle_beta   90.00
_cell.angle_gamma   90.00
#
_symmetry.space_group_name_H-M   'P 1'
#
loop_
_entity.id
_entity.type
_entity.pdbx_description
1 polymer ?
#
loop_
_entity_poly.entity_id
_entity_poly.type
_entity_poly.pdbx_seq_one_letter_code
_entity_poly.pdbx_strand_id
1 'polypeptide(L)'
;MFDRRLIPLALLVACFLIIAAIGQNLRHKGNFARITIQAGNELTLTFLRQHMRGREACEAAAESIAELMVANCPVCRITRQECLRELSAEQSILFGDAPVPYTTARLHNGVMTYQAADPQVALATCHISEQRSPGGLVICSSPNTPRPLPVNLQDRFASLDDAFQSIAWLIGALVLGLALYLARHWRNRHAALSSAQRSYDPWPAKSTLAAGDTLVMLGTFLAIAWPNGPAVGGLTSIERNTLLIHAGLIVITTLWFWVLLEHYSRRRPYWDELREIVRVIATMFMVAGATIFLAGVESAPSVLLSVWIFNLLLVPLGRTAFRRVLDCLGMWQMPTVIIGAGENARDAAAALAGERSMGYHAVAFIDVEGGPSSLIANVAKQYIPPVIACSTSHTASLQQQLEDLLAEQGQPQIVVALDTLNTSENQRLVQYLGASARNIHIIPAIRGLPLFGTQASHFFSHEVLFLTVRNNLARRSYQWVKRTFDITVASLMLTLLAPLMLYVAWRIWREDGGPAIFRQPRLAKNNGEFPFLKFRSMVKDADNILARWREENSPEWQEYYGNNFKLKNDPRVLHVGEWIRATSIDELPQLINVIRGEMSLVGPRPLLAREINEYGQTINLYRQSRPGLTGLWQISGRSSTKFADRASLDAWYVQNWSLWYDIAILFKTVDVVFNRRGAY
;
A
#
# COMPACT_ATOMS: atom_id res chain seq x y z
N MET A 1 -8.09 12.09 -29.23
CA MET A 1 -7.04 11.66 -28.30
C MET A 1 -7.57 11.89 -26.89
N PHE A 2 -8.14 10.85 -26.27
CA PHE A 2 -8.70 10.97 -24.93
C PHE A 2 -7.56 11.21 -23.93
N ASP A 3 -7.69 12.27 -23.12
CA ASP A 3 -6.74 12.56 -22.06
C ASP A 3 -6.68 11.36 -21.11
N ARG A 4 -5.54 10.67 -21.05
CA ARG A 4 -5.31 9.50 -20.18
C ARG A 4 -5.61 9.81 -18.69
N ARG A 5 -5.72 11.08 -18.31
CA ARG A 5 -6.10 11.53 -16.97
C ARG A 5 -7.61 11.40 -16.70
N LEU A 6 -8.44 11.36 -17.75
CA LEU A 6 -9.89 11.20 -17.62
C LEU A 6 -10.33 9.73 -17.57
N ILE A 7 -9.49 8.79 -18.02
CA ILE A 7 -9.78 7.36 -18.00
C ILE A 7 -10.05 6.84 -16.57
N PRO A 8 -9.24 7.20 -15.52
CA PRO A 8 -9.54 6.78 -14.15
C PRO A 8 -10.87 7.33 -13.65
N LEU A 9 -11.22 8.56 -14.01
CA LEU A 9 -12.48 9.17 -13.62
C LEU A 9 -13.67 8.50 -14.34
N ALA A 10 -13.54 8.21 -15.64
CA ALA A 10 -14.55 7.51 -16.42
C ALA A 10 -14.77 6.07 -15.91
N LEU A 11 -13.70 5.36 -15.58
CA LEU A 11 -13.77 4.04 -14.94
C LEU A 11 -14.39 4.08 -13.55
N LEU A 12 -14.04 5.07 -12.73
CA LEU A 12 -14.66 5.30 -11.42
C LEU A 12 -16.18 5.56 -11.57
N VAL A 13 -16.57 6.40 -12.51
CA VAL A 13 -17.99 6.69 -12.80
C VAL A 13 -18.70 5.45 -13.34
N ALA A 14 -18.09 4.69 -14.25
CA ALA A 14 -18.65 3.44 -14.77
C ALA A 14 -18.80 2.38 -13.66
N CYS A 15 -17.79 2.21 -12.81
CA CYS A 15 -17.85 1.34 -11.64
C CYS A 15 -18.94 1.77 -10.66
N PHE A 16 -19.05 3.07 -10.40
CA PHE A 16 -20.10 3.64 -9.54
C PHE A 16 -21.50 3.36 -10.11
N LEU A 17 -21.69 3.53 -11.43
CA LEU A 17 -22.97 3.23 -12.09
C LEU A 17 -23.31 1.74 -12.07
N ILE A 18 -22.32 0.86 -12.27
CA ILE A 18 -22.49 -0.60 -12.18
C ILE A 18 -22.83 -0.99 -10.73
N ILE A 19 -22.12 -0.47 -9.74
CA ILE A 19 -22.38 -0.73 -8.32
C ILE A 19 -23.75 -0.18 -7.92
N ALA A 20 -24.11 1.02 -8.38
CA ALA A 20 -25.43 1.61 -8.13
C ALA A 20 -26.54 0.79 -8.77
N ALA A 21 -26.36 0.28 -9.99
CA ALA A 21 -27.31 -0.61 -10.67
C ALA A 21 -27.46 -1.96 -9.96
N ILE A 22 -26.33 -2.55 -9.51
CA ILE A 22 -26.33 -3.75 -8.65
C ILE A 22 -27.04 -3.45 -7.33
N GLY A 23 -26.73 -2.30 -6.70
CA GLY A 23 -27.33 -1.86 -5.46
C GLY A 23 -28.84 -1.63 -5.57
N GLN A 24 -29.32 -1.02 -6.67
CA GLN A 24 -30.75 -0.90 -6.94
C GLN A 24 -31.45 -2.26 -7.10
N ASN A 25 -30.82 -3.20 -7.80
CA ASN A 25 -31.33 -4.57 -7.94
C ASN A 25 -31.36 -5.34 -6.62
N LEU A 26 -30.43 -5.06 -5.70
CA LEU A 26 -30.35 -5.67 -4.37
C LEU A 26 -31.29 -4.99 -3.36
N ARG A 27 -31.56 -3.67 -3.49
CA ARG A 27 -32.51 -2.93 -2.63
C ARG A 27 -33.93 -3.48 -2.67
N HIS A 28 -34.28 -4.21 -3.73
CA HIS A 28 -35.62 -4.77 -3.89
C HIS A 28 -35.85 -6.12 -3.19
N LYS A 29 -34.91 -6.61 -2.35
CA LYS A 29 -34.98 -7.97 -1.78
C LYS A 29 -35.21 -8.07 -0.27
N GLY A 30 -35.49 -6.98 0.44
CA GLY A 30 -35.38 -6.92 1.88
C GLY A 30 -36.65 -6.67 2.71
N ASN A 31 -37.86 -6.74 2.17
CA ASN A 31 -39.06 -6.60 3.00
C ASN A 31 -39.79 -7.95 3.15
N PHE A 32 -40.14 -8.29 4.40
CA PHE A 32 -40.83 -9.51 4.79
C PHE A 32 -42.21 -9.15 5.35
N ALA A 33 -43.28 -9.66 4.74
CA ALA A 33 -44.61 -9.52 5.29
C ALA A 33 -44.79 -10.57 6.38
N ARG A 34 -45.09 -10.14 7.61
CA ARG A 34 -45.42 -10.99 8.75
C ARG A 34 -46.89 -10.81 9.10
N ILE A 35 -47.63 -11.91 9.10
CA ILE A 35 -49.04 -11.96 9.48
C ILE A 35 -49.17 -13.03 10.55
N THR A 36 -49.68 -12.65 11.70
CA THR A 36 -49.97 -13.59 12.79
C THR A 36 -51.47 -13.63 13.03
N ILE A 37 -52.01 -14.82 13.03
CA ILE A 37 -53.46 -15.08 13.15
C ILE A 37 -53.63 -16.06 14.32
N GLN A 38 -54.61 -15.80 15.13
CA GLN A 38 -55.07 -16.70 16.16
C GLN A 38 -56.38 -17.39 15.72
N ALA A 39 -56.36 -18.71 15.70
CA ALA A 39 -57.49 -19.53 15.37
C ALA A 39 -58.05 -20.17 16.67
N GLY A 40 -59.16 -19.66 17.17
CA GLY A 40 -59.64 -19.99 18.47
C GLY A 40 -58.71 -19.59 19.62
N ASN A 41 -58.73 -20.30 20.75
CA ASN A 41 -57.85 -20.00 21.88
C ASN A 41 -56.56 -20.85 21.90
N GLU A 42 -56.42 -21.83 21.00
CA GLU A 42 -55.38 -22.85 21.11
C GLU A 42 -54.34 -22.82 19.99
N LEU A 43 -54.64 -22.21 18.84
CA LEU A 43 -53.74 -22.27 17.67
C LEU A 43 -53.32 -20.87 17.19
N THR A 44 -52.02 -20.62 17.13
CA THR A 44 -51.43 -19.43 16.52
C THR A 44 -50.72 -19.81 15.23
N LEU A 45 -51.09 -19.12 14.16
CA LEU A 45 -50.50 -19.24 12.83
C LEU A 45 -49.68 -18.01 12.53
N THR A 46 -48.42 -18.14 12.19
CA THR A 46 -47.62 -17.00 11.73
C THR A 46 -47.09 -17.29 10.32
N PHE A 47 -47.46 -16.42 9.39
CA PHE A 47 -46.97 -16.47 8.02
C PHE A 47 -45.91 -15.42 7.78
N LEU A 48 -44.78 -15.83 7.22
CA LEU A 48 -43.69 -14.96 6.82
C LEU A 48 -43.48 -15.11 5.32
N ARG A 49 -43.73 -14.05 4.57
CA ARG A 49 -43.49 -13.99 3.13
C ARG A 49 -42.24 -13.19 2.83
N GLN A 50 -41.36 -13.72 1.96
CA GLN A 50 -40.09 -13.10 1.55
C GLN A 50 -40.20 -12.45 0.15
N HIS A 51 -39.22 -11.64 -0.20
CA HIS A 51 -39.00 -11.05 -1.53
C HIS A 51 -40.02 -9.99 -1.96
N MET A 52 -40.41 -9.11 -1.07
CA MET A 52 -41.28 -7.98 -1.43
C MET A 52 -40.47 -6.80 -1.98
N ARG A 53 -40.95 -6.23 -3.11
CA ARG A 53 -40.33 -5.07 -3.76
C ARG A 53 -40.80 -3.75 -3.15
N GLY A 54 -40.18 -3.33 -2.06
CA GLY A 54 -40.52 -2.08 -1.36
C GLY A 54 -41.54 -2.24 -0.25
N ARG A 55 -41.64 -1.20 0.60
CA ARG A 55 -42.49 -1.20 1.77
C ARG A 55 -44.01 -1.20 1.41
N GLU A 56 -44.38 -0.38 0.46
CA GLU A 56 -45.79 -0.30 -0.01
C GLU A 56 -46.30 -1.64 -0.57
N ALA A 57 -45.45 -2.33 -1.39
CA ALA A 57 -45.79 -3.65 -1.90
C ALA A 57 -45.88 -4.70 -0.82
N CYS A 58 -45.07 -4.56 0.24
CA CYS A 58 -45.12 -5.44 1.38
C CYS A 58 -46.37 -5.21 2.23
N GLU A 59 -46.76 -3.97 2.48
CA GLU A 59 -47.96 -3.61 3.23
C GLU A 59 -49.22 -4.06 2.50
N ALA A 60 -49.34 -3.81 1.18
CA ALA A 60 -50.43 -4.28 0.36
C ALA A 60 -50.55 -5.82 0.30
N ALA A 61 -49.40 -6.52 0.22
CA ALA A 61 -49.39 -7.97 0.23
C ALA A 61 -49.74 -8.53 1.62
N ALA A 62 -49.30 -7.89 2.71
CA ALA A 62 -49.67 -8.30 4.04
C ALA A 62 -51.18 -8.16 4.28
N GLU A 63 -51.76 -7.08 3.80
CA GLU A 63 -53.21 -6.83 3.86
C GLU A 63 -54.02 -7.88 3.06
N SER A 64 -53.65 -8.06 1.80
CA SER A 64 -54.32 -9.06 0.93
C SER A 64 -54.23 -10.50 1.47
N ILE A 65 -53.08 -10.89 2.01
CA ILE A 65 -52.93 -12.23 2.58
C ILE A 65 -53.71 -12.37 3.90
N ALA A 66 -53.73 -11.34 4.73
CA ALA A 66 -54.50 -11.32 5.96
C ALA A 66 -55.99 -11.45 5.70
N GLU A 67 -56.53 -10.72 4.72
CA GLU A 67 -57.91 -10.82 4.29
C GLU A 67 -58.25 -12.24 3.75
N LEU A 68 -57.41 -12.80 2.91
CA LEU A 68 -57.57 -14.13 2.35
C LEU A 68 -57.57 -15.22 3.43
N MET A 69 -56.72 -15.07 4.44
CA MET A 69 -56.62 -16.03 5.54
C MET A 69 -57.83 -15.97 6.45
N VAL A 70 -58.41 -14.78 6.73
CA VAL A 70 -59.61 -14.60 7.56
C VAL A 70 -60.87 -15.01 6.78
N ALA A 71 -60.96 -14.71 5.47
CA ALA A 71 -62.09 -15.15 4.64
C ALA A 71 -62.25 -16.67 4.62
N ASN A 72 -61.16 -17.42 4.72
CA ASN A 72 -61.18 -18.90 4.72
C ASN A 72 -61.25 -19.51 6.13
N CYS A 73 -61.31 -18.72 7.19
CA CYS A 73 -61.30 -19.16 8.57
C CYS A 73 -62.20 -18.27 9.46
N PRO A 74 -63.50 -18.58 9.60
CA PRO A 74 -64.47 -17.71 10.34
C PRO A 74 -64.14 -17.51 11.82
N VAL A 75 -63.34 -18.34 12.43
CA VAL A 75 -62.93 -18.25 13.84
C VAL A 75 -61.53 -17.64 14.02
N CYS A 76 -60.90 -17.22 12.91
CA CYS A 76 -59.57 -16.62 12.94
C CYS A 76 -59.62 -15.11 13.14
N ARG A 77 -58.69 -14.62 13.99
CA ARG A 77 -58.49 -13.19 14.22
C ARG A 77 -57.08 -12.81 13.93
N ILE A 78 -56.86 -11.73 13.18
CA ILE A 78 -55.51 -11.17 12.94
C ILE A 78 -55.06 -10.53 14.25
N THR A 79 -53.92 -11.01 14.79
CA THR A 79 -53.31 -10.45 16.01
C THR A 79 -52.12 -9.57 15.69
N ARG A 80 -51.48 -9.76 14.54
CA ARG A 80 -50.31 -8.97 14.11
C ARG A 80 -50.19 -8.96 12.58
N GLN A 81 -49.96 -7.76 12.04
CA GLN A 81 -49.71 -7.56 10.61
C GLN A 81 -48.64 -6.47 10.47
N GLU A 82 -47.50 -6.80 9.93
CA GLU A 82 -46.39 -5.87 9.84
C GLU A 82 -45.44 -6.20 8.70
N CYS A 83 -44.70 -5.19 8.23
CA CYS A 83 -43.62 -5.35 7.27
C CYS A 83 -42.29 -5.20 7.96
N LEU A 84 -41.51 -6.25 8.01
CA LEU A 84 -40.20 -6.30 8.63
C LEU A 84 -39.11 -5.99 7.58
N ARG A 85 -38.15 -5.13 7.93
CA ARG A 85 -36.95 -4.90 7.11
C ARG A 85 -35.91 -5.96 7.34
N GLU A 86 -35.84 -6.49 8.55
CA GLU A 86 -34.90 -7.54 8.98
C GLU A 86 -35.67 -8.58 9.77
N LEU A 87 -35.26 -9.84 9.62
CA LEU A 87 -35.75 -10.95 10.41
C LEU A 87 -34.90 -11.10 11.66
N SER A 88 -35.53 -11.43 12.80
CA SER A 88 -34.77 -11.87 13.98
C SER A 88 -34.02 -13.15 13.70
N ALA A 89 -33.01 -13.47 14.52
CA ALA A 89 -32.24 -14.72 14.38
C ALA A 89 -33.16 -15.97 14.37
N GLU A 90 -34.19 -15.98 15.23
CA GLU A 90 -35.19 -17.06 15.26
C GLU A 90 -36.05 -17.14 13.99
N GLN A 91 -36.39 -16.00 13.41
CA GLN A 91 -37.18 -15.93 12.18
C GLN A 91 -36.37 -16.30 10.95
N SER A 92 -35.08 -15.95 10.91
CA SER A 92 -34.19 -16.29 9.83
C SER A 92 -33.96 -17.81 9.73
N ILE A 93 -33.91 -18.52 10.85
CA ILE A 93 -33.83 -19.98 10.90
C ILE A 93 -35.01 -20.65 10.19
N LEU A 94 -36.19 -20.00 10.15
CA LEU A 94 -37.38 -20.54 9.50
C LEU A 94 -37.23 -20.71 7.98
N PHE A 95 -36.36 -19.96 7.35
CA PHE A 95 -36.05 -20.07 5.93
C PHE A 95 -34.92 -21.08 5.62
N GLY A 96 -34.23 -21.60 6.65
CA GLY A 96 -33.24 -22.65 6.56
C GLY A 96 -33.82 -24.07 6.75
N ASP A 97 -33.01 -25.10 6.69
CA ASP A 97 -33.35 -26.52 6.89
C ASP A 97 -33.18 -26.98 8.36
N ALA A 98 -32.64 -26.15 9.23
CA ALA A 98 -32.42 -26.45 10.62
C ALA A 98 -33.74 -26.84 11.35
N PRO A 99 -33.74 -27.86 12.20
CA PRO A 99 -34.93 -28.24 12.94
C PRO A 99 -35.35 -27.12 13.90
N VAL A 100 -36.67 -26.91 14.04
CA VAL A 100 -37.28 -25.97 14.98
C VAL A 100 -38.28 -26.67 15.90
N PRO A 101 -38.55 -26.15 17.12
CA PRO A 101 -39.34 -26.86 18.12
C PRO A 101 -40.87 -26.81 17.86
N TYR A 102 -41.31 -26.38 16.72
CA TYR A 102 -42.72 -26.26 16.35
C TYR A 102 -42.98 -26.72 14.90
N THR A 103 -44.24 -27.01 14.58
CA THR A 103 -44.64 -27.40 13.22
C THR A 103 -44.51 -26.25 12.26
N THR A 104 -43.95 -26.49 11.09
CA THR A 104 -43.80 -25.51 10.01
C THR A 104 -44.35 -26.04 8.72
N ALA A 105 -44.92 -25.15 7.90
CA ALA A 105 -45.19 -25.43 6.52
C ALA A 105 -44.41 -24.50 5.61
N ARG A 106 -43.75 -25.05 4.60
CA ARG A 106 -43.09 -24.28 3.55
C ARG A 106 -44.01 -24.08 2.37
N LEU A 107 -44.03 -22.81 1.92
CA LEU A 107 -44.74 -22.39 0.75
C LEU A 107 -43.74 -21.82 -0.27
N HIS A 108 -44.13 -21.77 -1.54
CA HIS A 108 -43.26 -21.24 -2.61
C HIS A 108 -42.63 -19.86 -2.28
N ASN A 109 -43.32 -18.96 -1.57
CA ASN A 109 -42.90 -17.61 -1.29
C ASN A 109 -42.79 -17.27 0.21
N GLY A 110 -42.79 -18.26 1.10
CA GLY A 110 -42.79 -18.02 2.51
C GLY A 110 -42.82 -19.27 3.39
N VAL A 111 -42.86 -19.02 4.67
CA VAL A 111 -42.95 -20.07 5.70
C VAL A 111 -44.11 -19.75 6.63
N MET A 112 -44.92 -20.73 6.92
CA MET A 112 -45.97 -20.66 7.94
C MET A 112 -45.56 -21.48 9.15
N THR A 113 -45.71 -20.93 10.35
CA THR A 113 -45.51 -21.67 11.60
C THR A 113 -46.85 -21.95 12.27
N TYR A 114 -47.00 -23.14 12.82
CA TYR A 114 -48.16 -23.60 13.56
C TYR A 114 -47.74 -23.81 14.99
N GLN A 115 -48.29 -23.05 15.91
CA GLN A 115 -48.01 -23.13 17.33
C GLN A 115 -49.31 -23.41 18.11
N ALA A 116 -49.38 -24.53 18.76
CA ALA A 116 -50.51 -24.90 19.63
C ALA A 116 -49.98 -25.49 20.94
N ALA A 117 -50.81 -25.47 21.98
CA ALA A 117 -50.49 -26.09 23.25
C ALA A 117 -50.24 -27.61 23.09
N ASP A 118 -51.00 -28.26 22.19
CA ASP A 118 -50.76 -29.65 21.76
C ASP A 118 -50.05 -29.65 20.38
N PRO A 119 -48.82 -30.14 20.27
CA PRO A 119 -48.12 -30.27 19.00
C PRO A 119 -48.85 -31.13 17.96
N GLN A 120 -49.67 -32.09 18.36
CA GLN A 120 -50.46 -32.93 17.46
C GLN A 120 -51.53 -32.12 16.73
N VAL A 121 -52.15 -31.13 17.38
CA VAL A 121 -53.13 -30.22 16.77
C VAL A 121 -52.46 -29.35 15.73
N ALA A 122 -51.29 -28.84 16.01
CA ALA A 122 -50.50 -28.03 15.06
C ALA A 122 -50.13 -28.84 13.80
N LEU A 123 -49.69 -30.10 14.00
CA LEU A 123 -49.28 -30.99 12.90
C LEU A 123 -50.48 -31.43 12.05
N ALA A 124 -51.58 -31.81 12.69
CA ALA A 124 -52.82 -32.19 11.98
C ALA A 124 -53.36 -31.02 11.14
N THR A 125 -53.32 -29.76 11.68
CA THR A 125 -53.76 -28.59 10.97
C THR A 125 -52.86 -28.28 9.76
N CYS A 126 -51.55 -28.48 9.90
CA CYS A 126 -50.59 -28.31 8.81
C CYS A 126 -50.90 -29.32 7.67
N HIS A 127 -51.10 -30.61 7.98
CA HIS A 127 -51.40 -31.65 7.00
C HIS A 127 -52.75 -31.43 6.29
N ILE A 128 -53.74 -30.90 6.97
CA ILE A 128 -54.99 -30.46 6.31
C ILE A 128 -54.71 -29.34 5.28
N SER A 129 -53.84 -28.41 5.59
CA SER A 129 -53.40 -27.34 4.69
C SER A 129 -52.62 -27.91 3.50
N GLU A 130 -51.78 -28.90 3.73
CA GLU A 130 -51.00 -29.60 2.71
C GLU A 130 -51.95 -30.37 1.74
N GLN A 131 -52.91 -31.15 2.28
CA GLN A 131 -53.88 -31.91 1.48
C GLN A 131 -54.82 -31.01 0.61
N ARG A 132 -55.11 -29.80 1.09
CA ARG A 132 -55.94 -28.83 0.38
C ARG A 132 -55.16 -27.97 -0.64
N SER A 133 -53.83 -28.07 -0.64
CA SER A 133 -52.97 -27.27 -1.54
C SER A 133 -52.76 -28.05 -2.87
N PRO A 134 -53.23 -27.51 -4.00
CA PRO A 134 -53.03 -28.18 -5.28
C PRO A 134 -51.54 -28.16 -5.65
N GLY A 135 -50.99 -29.31 -6.02
CA GLY A 135 -49.66 -29.43 -6.63
C GLY A 135 -48.46 -29.40 -5.67
N GLY A 136 -48.66 -29.75 -4.38
CA GLY A 136 -47.54 -29.89 -3.46
C GLY A 136 -46.84 -28.56 -3.10
N LEU A 137 -47.58 -27.43 -3.19
CA LEU A 137 -47.10 -26.10 -2.88
C LEU A 137 -46.87 -25.82 -1.39
N VAL A 138 -47.41 -26.70 -0.54
CA VAL A 138 -47.26 -26.67 0.93
C VAL A 138 -46.60 -27.97 1.38
N ILE A 139 -45.50 -27.89 2.07
CA ILE A 139 -44.80 -29.05 2.62
C ILE A 139 -44.70 -28.88 4.13
N CYS A 140 -45.36 -29.77 4.89
CA CYS A 140 -45.38 -29.77 6.33
C CYS A 140 -44.15 -30.49 6.92
N SER A 141 -43.61 -29.95 7.99
CA SER A 141 -42.51 -30.55 8.77
C SER A 141 -42.86 -30.58 10.26
N SER A 142 -42.67 -31.75 10.87
CA SER A 142 -42.89 -31.97 12.29
C SER A 142 -41.88 -31.22 13.16
N PRO A 143 -42.19 -30.91 14.45
CA PRO A 143 -41.23 -30.33 15.37
C PRO A 143 -39.94 -31.12 15.43
N ASN A 144 -38.82 -30.44 15.55
CA ASN A 144 -37.47 -31.00 15.68
C ASN A 144 -37.02 -31.95 14.55
N THR A 145 -37.66 -31.93 13.41
CA THR A 145 -37.25 -32.65 12.20
C THR A 145 -36.55 -31.71 11.18
N PRO A 146 -35.58 -32.24 10.41
CA PRO A 146 -35.01 -31.49 9.29
C PRO A 146 -36.11 -31.10 8.31
N ARG A 147 -36.09 -29.88 7.82
CA ARG A 147 -37.13 -29.35 6.96
C ARG A 147 -36.70 -29.42 5.50
N PRO A 148 -37.44 -30.12 4.64
CA PRO A 148 -37.08 -30.16 3.21
C PRO A 148 -37.20 -28.78 2.60
N LEU A 149 -36.19 -28.40 1.85
CA LEU A 149 -36.19 -27.15 1.04
C LEU A 149 -37.10 -27.37 -0.16
N PRO A 150 -37.96 -26.40 -0.55
CA PRO A 150 -38.66 -26.44 -1.85
C PRO A 150 -37.65 -26.62 -2.98
N VAL A 151 -37.96 -27.48 -3.95
CA VAL A 151 -37.04 -27.85 -5.05
C VAL A 151 -36.40 -26.63 -5.73
N ASN A 152 -37.14 -25.52 -5.91
CA ASN A 152 -36.62 -24.28 -6.49
C ASN A 152 -35.66 -23.50 -5.61
N LEU A 153 -35.63 -23.74 -4.29
CA LEU A 153 -34.67 -23.18 -3.36
C LEU A 153 -33.45 -24.09 -3.27
N GLN A 154 -33.64 -25.43 -3.31
CA GLN A 154 -32.53 -26.39 -3.35
C GLN A 154 -31.65 -26.17 -4.58
N ASP A 155 -32.22 -25.96 -5.77
CA ASP A 155 -31.46 -25.69 -7.00
C ASP A 155 -30.69 -24.36 -6.94
N ARG A 156 -31.22 -23.33 -6.27
CA ARG A 156 -30.53 -22.07 -6.09
C ARG A 156 -29.44 -22.12 -5.02
N PHE A 157 -29.60 -22.92 -3.98
CA PHE A 157 -28.57 -23.12 -2.96
C PHE A 157 -27.47 -24.07 -3.44
N ALA A 158 -27.83 -25.15 -4.14
CA ALA A 158 -26.87 -26.03 -4.80
C ALA A 158 -26.01 -25.25 -5.82
N SER A 159 -26.61 -24.37 -6.63
CA SER A 159 -25.87 -23.54 -7.57
C SER A 159 -24.94 -22.51 -6.91
N LEU A 160 -25.18 -22.14 -5.65
CA LEU A 160 -24.33 -21.23 -4.89
C LEU A 160 -23.17 -21.95 -4.17
N ASP A 161 -23.43 -23.15 -3.66
CA ASP A 161 -22.38 -24.05 -3.16
C ASP A 161 -21.48 -24.52 -4.30
N ASP A 162 -22.04 -24.84 -5.46
CA ASP A 162 -21.29 -25.14 -6.69
C ASP A 162 -20.48 -23.94 -7.17
N ALA A 163 -21.03 -22.71 -7.11
CA ALA A 163 -20.27 -21.50 -7.43
C ALA A 163 -19.16 -21.24 -6.44
N PHE A 164 -19.36 -21.50 -5.15
CA PHE A 164 -18.35 -21.32 -4.12
C PHE A 164 -17.26 -22.39 -4.22
N GLN A 165 -17.62 -23.64 -4.40
CA GLN A 165 -16.67 -24.72 -4.71
C GLN A 165 -15.93 -24.41 -6.02
N SER A 166 -16.64 -23.92 -7.05
CA SER A 166 -16.02 -23.53 -8.33
C SER A 166 -15.02 -22.38 -8.15
N ILE A 167 -15.31 -21.39 -7.31
CA ILE A 167 -14.36 -20.29 -6.98
C ILE A 167 -13.16 -20.83 -6.20
N ALA A 168 -13.38 -21.70 -5.21
CA ALA A 168 -12.30 -22.34 -4.46
C ALA A 168 -11.43 -23.23 -5.35
N TRP A 169 -12.05 -24.01 -6.25
CA TRP A 169 -11.36 -24.79 -7.27
C TRP A 169 -10.59 -23.90 -8.28
N LEU A 170 -11.19 -22.78 -8.72
CA LEU A 170 -10.53 -21.81 -9.59
C LEU A 170 -9.30 -21.20 -8.92
N ILE A 171 -9.39 -20.83 -7.65
CA ILE A 171 -8.25 -20.33 -6.87
C ILE A 171 -7.20 -21.42 -6.73
N GLY A 172 -7.59 -22.65 -6.35
CA GLY A 172 -6.70 -23.79 -6.24
C GLY A 172 -6.02 -24.11 -7.59
N ALA A 173 -6.78 -24.10 -8.69
CA ALA A 173 -6.28 -24.30 -10.04
C ALA A 173 -5.33 -23.17 -10.47
N LEU A 174 -5.62 -21.92 -10.10
CA LEU A 174 -4.78 -20.76 -10.41
C LEU A 174 -3.46 -20.82 -9.63
N VAL A 175 -3.50 -21.18 -8.34
CA VAL A 175 -2.31 -21.39 -7.51
C VAL A 175 -1.49 -22.58 -8.04
N LEU A 176 -2.13 -23.70 -8.33
CA LEU A 176 -1.47 -24.88 -8.88
C LEU A 176 -0.92 -24.60 -10.29
N GLY A 177 -1.69 -23.96 -11.16
CA GLY A 177 -1.27 -23.56 -12.49
C GLY A 177 -0.08 -22.62 -12.46
N LEU A 178 -0.08 -21.65 -11.55
CA LEU A 178 1.04 -20.74 -11.32
C LEU A 178 2.26 -21.51 -10.79
N ALA A 179 2.10 -22.40 -9.83
CA ALA A 179 3.18 -23.23 -9.29
C ALA A 179 3.78 -24.15 -10.36
N LEU A 180 2.96 -24.81 -11.16
CA LEU A 180 3.41 -25.66 -12.27
C LEU A 180 4.08 -24.84 -13.38
N TYR A 181 3.55 -23.66 -13.70
CA TYR A 181 4.15 -22.74 -14.66
C TYR A 181 5.53 -22.29 -14.20
N LEU A 182 5.66 -21.87 -12.93
CA LEU A 182 6.93 -21.46 -12.33
C LEU A 182 7.92 -22.62 -12.28
N ALA A 183 7.48 -23.82 -11.87
CA ALA A 183 8.30 -25.03 -11.84
C ALA A 183 8.79 -25.45 -13.24
N ARG A 184 7.91 -25.40 -14.27
CA ARG A 184 8.27 -25.67 -15.66
C ARG A 184 9.27 -24.65 -16.19
N HIS A 185 9.06 -23.38 -15.89
CA HIS A 185 9.95 -22.30 -16.32
C HIS A 185 11.32 -22.39 -15.63
N TRP A 186 11.34 -22.70 -14.33
CA TRP A 186 12.54 -22.96 -13.55
C TRP A 186 13.34 -24.16 -14.13
N ARG A 187 12.65 -25.28 -14.40
CA ARG A 187 13.28 -26.47 -15.00
C ARG A 187 13.87 -26.18 -16.39
N ASN A 188 13.13 -25.48 -17.24
CA ASN A 188 13.60 -25.10 -18.58
C ASN A 188 14.81 -24.16 -18.51
N ARG A 189 14.87 -23.24 -17.52
CA ARG A 189 16.04 -22.39 -17.29
C ARG A 189 17.26 -23.17 -16.84
N HIS A 190 17.11 -24.15 -15.98
CA HIS A 190 18.25 -24.99 -15.54
C HIS A 190 18.71 -25.96 -16.61
N ALA A 191 17.82 -26.45 -17.46
CA ALA A 191 18.19 -27.28 -18.63
C ALA A 191 18.94 -26.46 -19.70
N ALA A 192 18.66 -25.17 -19.82
CA ALA A 192 19.28 -24.25 -20.80
C ALA A 192 20.59 -23.61 -20.32
N LEU A 193 21.18 -24.07 -19.20
CA LEU A 193 22.47 -23.58 -18.69
C LEU A 193 23.66 -23.75 -19.65
N SER A 194 23.49 -24.49 -20.74
CA SER A 194 24.51 -24.76 -21.75
C SER A 194 24.41 -23.89 -23.02
N SER A 195 23.40 -23.02 -23.17
CA SER A 195 23.27 -22.17 -24.37
C SER A 195 23.30 -20.68 -24.00
N ALA A 196 24.26 -19.97 -24.59
CA ALA A 196 24.56 -18.54 -24.31
C ALA A 196 23.49 -17.52 -24.78
N GLN A 197 22.33 -17.95 -25.21
CA GLN A 197 21.27 -17.07 -25.72
C GLN A 197 20.04 -17.12 -24.82
N ARG A 198 20.00 -16.31 -23.75
CA ARG A 198 18.82 -16.19 -22.90
C ARG A 198 18.04 -14.91 -23.25
N SER A 199 17.00 -15.04 -24.03
CA SER A 199 15.95 -14.01 -24.13
C SER A 199 15.24 -13.89 -22.79
N TYR A 200 15.20 -12.69 -22.22
CA TYR A 200 14.40 -12.38 -21.01
C TYR A 200 12.92 -12.37 -21.39
N ASP A 201 12.15 -13.30 -20.81
CA ASP A 201 10.69 -13.30 -20.92
C ASP A 201 10.09 -12.59 -19.72
N PRO A 202 9.43 -11.44 -19.91
CA PRO A 202 8.82 -10.68 -18.81
C PRO A 202 7.48 -11.26 -18.33
N TRP A 203 6.84 -12.17 -19.09
CA TRP A 203 5.51 -12.70 -18.79
C TRP A 203 5.41 -13.42 -17.43
N PRO A 204 6.35 -14.28 -17.04
CA PRO A 204 6.30 -14.96 -15.75
C PRO A 204 6.26 -13.99 -14.56
N ALA A 205 7.09 -12.95 -14.59
CA ALA A 205 7.14 -11.96 -13.53
C ALA A 205 5.84 -11.14 -13.44
N LYS A 206 5.30 -10.75 -14.61
CA LYS A 206 4.04 -9.98 -14.68
C LYS A 206 2.84 -10.76 -14.14
N SER A 207 2.67 -11.99 -14.63
CA SER A 207 1.54 -12.85 -14.22
C SER A 207 1.64 -13.24 -12.74
N THR A 208 2.83 -13.53 -12.24
CA THR A 208 3.06 -13.88 -10.83
C THR A 208 2.73 -12.72 -9.90
N LEU A 209 3.15 -11.50 -10.23
CA LEU A 209 2.83 -10.33 -9.41
C LEU A 209 1.34 -10.01 -9.41
N ALA A 210 0.67 -10.08 -10.57
CA ALA A 210 -0.76 -9.83 -10.67
C ALA A 210 -1.58 -10.89 -9.89
N ALA A 211 -1.23 -12.17 -10.06
CA ALA A 211 -1.83 -13.26 -9.30
C ALA A 211 -1.55 -13.13 -7.80
N GLY A 212 -0.31 -12.72 -7.44
CA GLY A 212 0.09 -12.48 -6.07
C GLY A 212 -0.73 -11.40 -5.39
N ASP A 213 -0.91 -10.25 -6.03
CA ASP A 213 -1.76 -9.17 -5.50
C ASP A 213 -3.21 -9.63 -5.30
N THR A 214 -3.76 -10.33 -6.30
CA THR A 214 -5.11 -10.88 -6.24
C THR A 214 -5.26 -11.88 -5.10
N LEU A 215 -4.29 -12.78 -4.92
CA LEU A 215 -4.27 -13.77 -3.85
C LEU A 215 -4.14 -13.10 -2.46
N VAL A 216 -3.33 -12.07 -2.33
CA VAL A 216 -3.22 -11.31 -1.07
C VAL A 216 -4.54 -10.65 -0.71
N MET A 217 -5.16 -9.92 -1.66
CA MET A 217 -6.43 -9.25 -1.43
C MET A 217 -7.56 -10.22 -1.10
N LEU A 218 -7.63 -11.34 -1.81
CA LEU A 218 -8.62 -12.38 -1.55
C LEU A 218 -8.36 -13.11 -0.23
N GLY A 219 -7.10 -13.47 0.06
CA GLY A 219 -6.71 -14.11 1.32
C GLY A 219 -7.00 -13.23 2.53
N THR A 220 -6.75 -11.92 2.43
CA THR A 220 -7.12 -10.94 3.47
C THR A 220 -8.63 -10.93 3.72
N PHE A 221 -9.42 -10.96 2.65
CA PHE A 221 -10.87 -11.02 2.76
C PHE A 221 -11.32 -12.30 3.46
N LEU A 222 -10.84 -13.47 3.00
CA LEU A 222 -11.22 -14.76 3.59
C LEU A 222 -10.84 -14.86 5.08
N ALA A 223 -9.66 -14.37 5.45
CA ALA A 223 -9.19 -14.38 6.84
C ALA A 223 -10.03 -13.47 7.77
N ILE A 224 -10.57 -12.36 7.27
CA ILE A 224 -11.36 -11.43 8.06
C ILE A 224 -12.86 -11.81 8.04
N ALA A 225 -13.38 -12.23 6.89
CA ALA A 225 -14.80 -12.54 6.73
C ALA A 225 -15.18 -13.89 7.35
N TRP A 226 -14.28 -14.88 7.28
CA TRP A 226 -14.56 -16.25 7.73
C TRP A 226 -13.42 -16.85 8.56
N PRO A 227 -13.15 -16.34 9.75
CA PRO A 227 -12.08 -16.88 10.60
C PRO A 227 -12.29 -18.35 11.00
N ASN A 228 -13.57 -18.82 11.00
CA ASN A 228 -13.94 -20.21 11.33
C ASN A 228 -14.43 -21.02 10.12
N GLY A 229 -14.25 -20.50 8.89
CA GLY A 229 -14.82 -21.07 7.68
C GLY A 229 -16.31 -20.74 7.47
N PRO A 230 -16.87 -21.01 6.29
CA PRO A 230 -18.29 -20.81 6.01
C PRO A 230 -19.12 -21.74 6.90
N ALA A 231 -20.21 -21.21 7.45
CA ALA A 231 -21.13 -22.02 8.25
C ALA A 231 -21.72 -23.15 7.39
N VAL A 232 -21.89 -24.32 8.01
CA VAL A 232 -22.58 -25.48 7.40
C VAL A 232 -24.04 -25.06 7.19
N GLY A 233 -24.42 -24.61 5.99
CA GLY A 233 -25.77 -24.12 5.69
C GLY A 233 -25.80 -23.04 4.60
N GLY A 234 -24.65 -22.69 4.02
CA GLY A 234 -24.53 -21.73 2.91
C GLY A 234 -24.36 -20.27 3.37
N LEU A 235 -24.03 -19.41 2.41
CA LEU A 235 -23.80 -17.99 2.64
C LEU A 235 -25.12 -17.24 2.89
N THR A 236 -25.17 -16.43 3.93
CA THR A 236 -26.25 -15.46 4.13
C THR A 236 -26.27 -14.42 3.00
N SER A 237 -27.39 -13.72 2.81
CA SER A 237 -27.50 -12.64 1.82
C SER A 237 -26.46 -11.54 2.03
N ILE A 238 -26.15 -11.23 3.29
CA ILE A 238 -25.15 -10.24 3.68
C ILE A 238 -23.74 -10.71 3.29
N GLU A 239 -23.38 -11.96 3.58
CA GLU A 239 -22.07 -12.53 3.25
C GLU A 239 -21.86 -12.61 1.75
N ARG A 240 -22.86 -13.05 1.00
CA ARG A 240 -22.82 -13.10 -0.46
C ARG A 240 -22.65 -11.72 -1.09
N ASN A 241 -23.42 -10.73 -0.64
CA ASN A 241 -23.29 -9.36 -1.14
C ASN A 241 -21.92 -8.77 -0.81
N THR A 242 -21.43 -9.02 0.39
CA THR A 242 -20.10 -8.60 0.83
C THR A 242 -19.00 -9.22 -0.05
N LEU A 243 -19.11 -10.52 -0.35
CA LEU A 243 -18.19 -11.23 -1.24
C LEU A 243 -18.22 -10.65 -2.67
N LEU A 244 -19.42 -10.44 -3.24
CA LEU A 244 -19.56 -9.91 -4.61
C LEU A 244 -19.00 -8.50 -4.77
N ILE A 245 -19.26 -7.62 -3.78
CA ILE A 245 -18.71 -6.28 -3.77
C ILE A 245 -17.18 -6.35 -3.71
N HIS A 246 -16.64 -7.18 -2.81
CA HIS A 246 -15.20 -7.29 -2.64
C HIS A 246 -14.51 -7.90 -3.87
N ALA A 247 -15.08 -8.95 -4.45
CA ALA A 247 -14.57 -9.55 -5.68
C ALA A 247 -14.54 -8.53 -6.84
N GLY A 248 -15.61 -7.74 -7.00
CA GLY A 248 -15.64 -6.64 -7.97
C GLY A 248 -14.54 -5.61 -7.74
N LEU A 249 -14.33 -5.20 -6.49
CA LEU A 249 -13.28 -4.24 -6.14
C LEU A 249 -11.87 -4.82 -6.35
N ILE A 250 -11.64 -6.11 -6.11
CA ILE A 250 -10.36 -6.78 -6.43
C ILE A 250 -10.10 -6.73 -7.93
N VAL A 251 -11.09 -7.09 -8.75
CA VAL A 251 -10.95 -7.08 -10.22
C VAL A 251 -10.61 -5.66 -10.69
N ILE A 252 -11.33 -4.65 -10.22
CA ILE A 252 -11.08 -3.25 -10.56
C ILE A 252 -9.67 -2.83 -10.15
N THR A 253 -9.24 -3.18 -8.94
CA THR A 253 -7.90 -2.86 -8.42
C THR A 253 -6.81 -3.50 -9.27
N THR A 254 -6.97 -4.79 -9.60
CA THR A 254 -5.99 -5.53 -10.41
C THR A 254 -5.92 -4.97 -11.83
N LEU A 255 -7.06 -4.65 -12.44
CA LEU A 255 -7.11 -3.98 -13.75
C LEU A 255 -6.50 -2.58 -13.71
N TRP A 256 -6.73 -1.83 -12.64
CA TRP A 256 -6.10 -0.51 -12.46
C TRP A 256 -4.57 -0.61 -12.41
N PHE A 257 -4.05 -1.55 -11.62
CA PHE A 257 -2.61 -1.82 -11.58
C PHE A 257 -2.07 -2.30 -12.93
N TRP A 258 -2.83 -3.15 -13.65
CA TRP A 258 -2.38 -3.74 -14.90
C TRP A 258 -2.39 -2.74 -16.07
N VAL A 259 -3.53 -2.09 -16.29
CA VAL A 259 -3.80 -1.30 -17.51
C VAL A 259 -3.42 0.16 -17.33
N LEU A 260 -3.83 0.79 -16.24
CA LEU A 260 -3.67 2.23 -16.06
C LEU A 260 -2.32 2.62 -15.51
N LEU A 261 -1.82 1.88 -14.54
CA LEU A 261 -0.55 2.16 -13.90
C LEU A 261 0.61 1.33 -14.48
N GLU A 262 0.30 0.29 -15.26
CA GLU A 262 1.30 -0.61 -15.86
C GLU A 262 2.29 -1.20 -14.82
N HIS A 263 1.83 -1.40 -13.56
CA HIS A 263 2.69 -1.83 -12.45
C HIS A 263 3.38 -3.17 -12.69
N TYR A 264 2.77 -4.04 -13.48
CA TYR A 264 3.35 -5.35 -13.80
C TYR A 264 4.26 -5.32 -15.02
N SER A 265 4.23 -4.22 -15.79
CA SER A 265 5.00 -4.06 -17.03
C SER A 265 6.17 -3.09 -16.86
N ARG A 266 5.99 -2.03 -16.12
CA ARG A 266 7.01 -1.01 -15.85
C ARG A 266 7.65 -1.22 -14.49
N ARG A 267 8.96 -1.24 -14.47
CA ARG A 267 9.72 -1.31 -13.22
C ARG A 267 9.96 0.10 -12.69
N ARG A 268 9.61 0.31 -11.43
CA ARG A 268 9.68 1.62 -10.78
C ARG A 268 10.46 1.54 -9.48
N PRO A 269 11.06 2.65 -9.00
CA PRO A 269 11.63 2.72 -7.67
C PRO A 269 10.58 2.34 -6.61
N TYR A 270 11.01 1.62 -5.57
CA TYR A 270 10.12 1.08 -4.54
C TYR A 270 9.15 2.11 -3.95
N TRP A 271 9.64 3.30 -3.61
CA TRP A 271 8.83 4.33 -2.97
C TRP A 271 7.80 4.96 -3.89
N ASP A 272 8.08 5.07 -5.17
CA ASP A 272 7.12 5.58 -6.16
C ASP A 272 5.99 4.58 -6.40
N GLU A 273 6.33 3.30 -6.50
CA GLU A 273 5.34 2.23 -6.62
C GLU A 273 4.47 2.12 -5.36
N LEU A 274 5.08 2.15 -4.16
CA LEU A 274 4.37 2.13 -2.90
C LEU A 274 3.38 3.29 -2.79
N ARG A 275 3.77 4.50 -3.23
CA ARG A 275 2.88 5.66 -3.27
C ARG A 275 1.63 5.40 -4.11
N GLU A 276 1.79 4.76 -5.26
CA GLU A 276 0.68 4.45 -6.15
C GLU A 276 -0.20 3.34 -5.59
N ILE A 277 0.37 2.29 -5.01
CA ILE A 277 -0.37 1.23 -4.32
C ILE A 277 -1.23 1.82 -3.19
N VAL A 278 -0.63 2.62 -2.31
CA VAL A 278 -1.35 3.26 -1.20
C VAL A 278 -2.49 4.14 -1.73
N ARG A 279 -2.26 4.89 -2.80
CA ARG A 279 -3.28 5.75 -3.41
C ARG A 279 -4.45 4.94 -3.97
N VAL A 280 -4.17 3.86 -4.70
CA VAL A 280 -5.22 3.00 -5.28
C VAL A 280 -6.01 2.29 -4.18
N ILE A 281 -5.34 1.71 -3.20
CA ILE A 281 -6.02 1.01 -2.09
C ILE A 281 -6.85 1.99 -1.24
N ALA A 282 -6.33 3.19 -0.95
CA ALA A 282 -7.09 4.23 -0.27
C ALA A 282 -8.32 4.67 -1.09
N THR A 283 -8.19 4.75 -2.41
CA THR A 283 -9.34 5.03 -3.30
C THR A 283 -10.37 3.90 -3.23
N MET A 284 -9.93 2.63 -3.25
CA MET A 284 -10.84 1.49 -3.13
C MET A 284 -11.50 1.41 -1.76
N PHE A 285 -10.82 1.78 -0.69
CA PHE A 285 -11.42 1.95 0.63
C PHE A 285 -12.56 2.98 0.60
N MET A 286 -12.34 4.15 -0.02
CA MET A 286 -13.37 5.17 -0.19
C MET A 286 -14.54 4.69 -1.06
N VAL A 287 -14.25 3.96 -2.15
CA VAL A 287 -15.27 3.38 -3.02
C VAL A 287 -16.09 2.33 -2.26
N ALA A 288 -15.45 1.47 -1.48
CA ALA A 288 -16.13 0.49 -0.62
C ALA A 288 -17.07 1.18 0.38
N GLY A 289 -16.58 2.23 1.06
CA GLY A 289 -17.39 3.04 1.98
C GLY A 289 -18.58 3.71 1.28
N ALA A 290 -18.34 4.31 0.12
CA ALA A 290 -19.40 4.93 -0.68
C ALA A 290 -20.45 3.89 -1.16
N THR A 291 -20.02 2.70 -1.55
CA THR A 291 -20.91 1.61 -1.95
C THR A 291 -21.83 1.19 -0.81
N ILE A 292 -21.28 1.02 0.39
CA ILE A 292 -22.05 0.67 1.58
C ILE A 292 -23.09 1.75 1.88
N PHE A 293 -22.66 3.01 1.87
CA PHE A 293 -23.51 4.13 2.29
C PHE A 293 -24.59 4.48 1.25
N LEU A 294 -24.22 4.55 -0.05
CA LEU A 294 -25.10 5.05 -1.10
C LEU A 294 -25.99 3.96 -1.71
N ALA A 295 -25.46 2.73 -1.86
CA ALA A 295 -26.24 1.66 -2.48
C ALA A 295 -27.26 1.03 -1.53
N GLY A 296 -27.16 1.26 -0.21
CA GLY A 296 -28.06 0.67 0.78
C GLY A 296 -28.09 -0.86 0.74
N VAL A 297 -27.00 -1.47 0.27
CA VAL A 297 -26.88 -2.93 0.15
C VAL A 297 -26.63 -3.49 1.56
N GLU A 298 -27.39 -4.50 1.93
CA GLU A 298 -27.10 -5.28 3.12
C GLU A 298 -25.74 -5.97 2.94
N SER A 299 -24.74 -5.51 3.67
CA SER A 299 -23.38 -6.00 3.64
C SER A 299 -22.77 -5.86 5.03
N ALA A 300 -21.62 -6.46 5.26
CA ALA A 300 -20.87 -6.31 6.50
C ALA A 300 -19.86 -5.14 6.40
N PRO A 301 -20.22 -3.91 6.81
CA PRO A 301 -19.37 -2.72 6.63
C PRO A 301 -18.02 -2.86 7.33
N SER A 302 -17.99 -3.40 8.54
CA SER A 302 -16.78 -3.63 9.31
C SER A 302 -15.82 -4.56 8.60
N VAL A 303 -16.32 -5.63 7.98
CA VAL A 303 -15.50 -6.58 7.19
C VAL A 303 -14.91 -5.87 5.99
N LEU A 304 -15.73 -5.21 5.16
CA LEU A 304 -15.27 -4.54 3.95
C LEU A 304 -14.22 -3.46 4.24
N LEU A 305 -14.46 -2.61 5.23
CA LEU A 305 -13.52 -1.55 5.60
C LEU A 305 -12.23 -2.10 6.20
N SER A 306 -12.32 -3.10 7.08
CA SER A 306 -11.16 -3.74 7.68
C SER A 306 -10.26 -4.38 6.63
N VAL A 307 -10.83 -5.10 5.66
CA VAL A 307 -10.08 -5.73 4.57
C VAL A 307 -9.23 -4.72 3.80
N TRP A 308 -9.80 -3.57 3.44
CA TRP A 308 -9.06 -2.55 2.70
C TRP A 308 -7.99 -1.85 3.53
N ILE A 309 -8.21 -1.68 4.85
CA ILE A 309 -7.19 -1.18 5.78
C ILE A 309 -6.02 -2.17 5.86
N PHE A 310 -6.29 -3.47 6.02
CA PHE A 310 -5.23 -4.48 6.05
C PHE A 310 -4.50 -4.62 4.70
N ASN A 311 -5.20 -4.50 3.57
CA ASN A 311 -4.60 -4.53 2.24
C ASN A 311 -3.62 -3.38 2.02
N LEU A 312 -3.78 -2.24 2.71
CA LEU A 312 -2.82 -1.12 2.67
C LEU A 312 -1.40 -1.57 3.10
N LEU A 313 -1.31 -2.53 4.00
CA LEU A 313 -0.05 -3.11 4.48
C LEU A 313 0.29 -4.40 3.73
N LEU A 314 -0.68 -5.29 3.54
CA LEU A 314 -0.44 -6.65 3.06
C LEU A 314 -0.10 -6.71 1.56
N VAL A 315 -0.67 -5.84 0.73
CA VAL A 315 -0.34 -5.80 -0.72
C VAL A 315 1.13 -5.39 -0.96
N PRO A 316 1.67 -4.30 -0.36
CA PRO A 316 3.09 -3.98 -0.50
C PRO A 316 4.02 -5.07 0.04
N LEU A 317 3.69 -5.68 1.19
CA LEU A 317 4.46 -6.77 1.78
C LEU A 317 4.43 -8.02 0.88
N GLY A 318 3.26 -8.39 0.38
CA GLY A 318 3.07 -9.48 -0.56
C GLY A 318 3.90 -9.31 -1.83
N ARG A 319 3.85 -8.12 -2.46
CA ARG A 319 4.70 -7.81 -3.62
C ARG A 319 6.19 -7.98 -3.33
N THR A 320 6.62 -7.49 -2.17
CA THR A 320 8.03 -7.64 -1.77
C THR A 320 8.41 -9.10 -1.60
N ALA A 321 7.53 -9.92 -1.00
CA ALA A 321 7.73 -11.35 -0.85
C ALA A 321 7.75 -12.08 -2.21
N PHE A 322 6.78 -11.81 -3.10
CA PHE A 322 6.74 -12.40 -4.43
C PHE A 322 7.96 -12.03 -5.28
N ARG A 323 8.45 -10.79 -5.18
CA ARG A 323 9.69 -10.37 -5.85
C ARG A 323 10.90 -11.12 -5.35
N ARG A 324 11.01 -11.35 -4.03
CA ARG A 324 12.10 -12.16 -3.48
C ARG A 324 12.06 -13.60 -3.99
N VAL A 325 10.86 -14.20 -4.06
CA VAL A 325 10.69 -15.53 -4.65
C VAL A 325 11.10 -15.54 -6.10
N LEU A 326 10.65 -14.57 -6.90
CA LEU A 326 11.04 -14.45 -8.31
C LEU A 326 12.55 -14.22 -8.48
N ASP A 327 13.17 -13.46 -7.57
CA ASP A 327 14.61 -13.21 -7.56
C ASP A 327 15.38 -14.49 -7.23
N CYS A 328 14.97 -15.24 -6.20
CA CYS A 328 15.54 -16.55 -5.88
C CYS A 328 15.41 -17.56 -7.04
N LEU A 329 14.33 -17.49 -7.81
CA LEU A 329 14.13 -18.29 -9.03
C LEU A 329 14.90 -17.74 -10.24
N GLY A 330 15.64 -16.63 -10.09
CA GLY A 330 16.35 -15.96 -11.18
C GLY A 330 15.43 -15.36 -12.25
N MET A 331 14.14 -15.14 -11.94
CA MET A 331 13.14 -14.66 -12.90
C MET A 331 12.86 -13.16 -12.75
N TRP A 332 13.41 -12.52 -11.71
CA TRP A 332 13.22 -11.09 -11.46
C TRP A 332 14.30 -10.22 -12.08
N GLN A 333 15.55 -10.69 -12.09
CA GLN A 333 16.67 -9.90 -12.59
C GLN A 333 16.61 -9.74 -14.11
N MET A 334 16.75 -8.49 -14.57
CA MET A 334 16.77 -8.12 -15.98
C MET A 334 18.17 -7.64 -16.35
N PRO A 335 18.87 -8.33 -17.27
CA PRO A 335 20.16 -7.88 -17.75
C PRO A 335 20.01 -6.49 -18.37
N THR A 336 20.88 -5.57 -17.97
CA THR A 336 20.81 -4.16 -18.39
C THR A 336 22.15 -3.73 -18.94
N VAL A 337 22.16 -3.16 -20.13
CA VAL A 337 23.32 -2.55 -20.75
C VAL A 337 23.23 -1.04 -20.60
N ILE A 338 24.29 -0.43 -20.09
CA ILE A 338 24.39 1.01 -19.91
C ILE A 338 25.25 1.59 -21.04
N ILE A 339 24.66 2.45 -21.87
CA ILE A 339 25.37 3.15 -22.95
C ILE A 339 25.88 4.47 -22.40
N GLY A 340 27.18 4.60 -22.36
CA GLY A 340 27.95 5.68 -21.75
C GLY A 340 29.01 5.11 -20.79
N ALA A 341 30.12 5.81 -20.65
CA ALA A 341 31.22 5.43 -19.77
C ALA A 341 31.69 6.56 -18.84
N GLY A 342 31.00 7.68 -18.87
CA GLY A 342 31.32 8.86 -18.12
C GLY A 342 30.66 8.95 -16.73
N GLU A 343 30.57 10.15 -16.21
CA GLU A 343 30.05 10.41 -14.85
C GLU A 343 28.56 10.11 -14.73
N ASN A 344 27.78 10.39 -15.78
CA ASN A 344 26.36 10.12 -15.81
C ASN A 344 26.06 8.60 -15.82
N ALA A 345 26.86 7.82 -16.57
CA ALA A 345 26.75 6.35 -16.57
C ALA A 345 27.08 5.74 -15.22
N ARG A 346 28.07 6.29 -14.53
CA ARG A 346 28.43 5.91 -13.17
C ARG A 346 27.26 6.14 -12.18
N ASP A 347 26.69 7.35 -12.21
CA ASP A 347 25.59 7.72 -11.33
C ASP A 347 24.35 6.87 -11.63
N ALA A 348 24.08 6.57 -12.92
CA ALA A 348 23.03 5.66 -13.35
C ALA A 348 23.21 4.25 -12.78
N ALA A 349 24.43 3.70 -12.89
CA ALA A 349 24.76 2.37 -12.36
C ALA A 349 24.59 2.32 -10.83
N ALA A 350 25.06 3.34 -10.12
CA ALA A 350 24.92 3.44 -8.67
C ALA A 350 23.44 3.53 -8.25
N ALA A 351 22.63 4.30 -8.97
CA ALA A 351 21.20 4.42 -8.73
C ALA A 351 20.46 3.09 -8.93
N LEU A 352 20.76 2.37 -10.04
CA LEU A 352 20.17 1.07 -10.33
C LEU A 352 20.58 -0.01 -9.31
N ALA A 353 21.85 -0.01 -8.89
CA ALA A 353 22.35 -0.92 -7.85
C ALA A 353 21.72 -0.64 -6.48
N GLY A 354 21.42 0.63 -6.17
CA GLY A 354 20.72 1.06 -4.95
C GLY A 354 19.26 0.62 -4.89
N GLU A 355 18.59 0.52 -6.05
CA GLU A 355 17.16 0.18 -6.16
C GLU A 355 16.94 -1.29 -6.61
N ARG A 356 17.38 -2.24 -5.79
CA ARG A 356 17.23 -3.68 -6.03
C ARG A 356 15.81 -4.12 -6.35
N SER A 357 14.81 -3.40 -5.86
CA SER A 357 13.39 -3.67 -6.12
C SER A 357 13.02 -3.57 -7.59
N MET A 358 13.76 -2.80 -8.40
CA MET A 358 13.57 -2.70 -9.83
C MET A 358 14.12 -3.93 -10.59
N GLY A 359 15.05 -4.68 -10.00
CA GLY A 359 15.62 -5.89 -10.60
C GLY A 359 16.47 -5.63 -11.85
N TYR A 360 16.94 -4.42 -12.08
CA TYR A 360 17.91 -4.13 -13.12
C TYR A 360 19.31 -4.57 -12.66
N HIS A 361 19.99 -5.35 -13.49
CA HIS A 361 21.35 -5.80 -13.25
C HIS A 361 22.24 -5.38 -14.39
N ALA A 362 23.16 -4.45 -14.12
CA ALA A 362 24.11 -3.99 -15.13
C ALA A 362 25.05 -5.14 -15.52
N VAL A 363 25.05 -5.51 -16.79
CA VAL A 363 25.88 -6.60 -17.34
C VAL A 363 27.05 -6.08 -18.16
N ALA A 364 26.92 -4.88 -18.77
CA ALA A 364 27.97 -4.23 -19.53
C ALA A 364 27.78 -2.73 -19.61
N PHE A 365 28.90 -2.03 -19.77
CA PHE A 365 28.93 -0.63 -20.20
C PHE A 365 29.43 -0.56 -21.65
N ILE A 366 28.81 0.28 -22.46
CA ILE A 366 29.26 0.52 -23.83
C ILE A 366 29.78 1.97 -23.90
N ASP A 367 31.10 2.10 -24.09
CA ASP A 367 31.72 3.41 -24.25
C ASP A 367 31.61 3.86 -25.72
N VAL A 368 30.83 4.92 -25.93
CA VAL A 368 30.64 5.56 -27.24
C VAL A 368 31.24 6.98 -27.29
N GLU A 369 31.69 7.49 -26.15
CA GLU A 369 32.21 8.87 -26.01
C GLU A 369 33.74 8.92 -25.99
N GLY A 370 34.42 7.74 -25.90
CA GLY A 370 35.90 7.67 -25.90
C GLY A 370 36.56 8.30 -24.67
N GLY A 371 35.79 8.39 -23.57
CA GLY A 371 36.28 8.98 -22.32
C GLY A 371 37.28 8.06 -21.59
N PRO A 372 38.03 8.60 -20.61
CA PRO A 372 38.97 7.80 -19.84
C PRO A 372 38.19 6.78 -19.00
N SER A 373 38.31 5.50 -19.37
CA SER A 373 37.71 4.33 -18.67
C SER A 373 38.12 4.22 -17.19
N SER A 374 39.05 5.02 -16.72
CA SER A 374 39.44 5.14 -15.31
C SER A 374 38.35 5.64 -14.36
N LEU A 375 37.31 6.32 -14.86
CA LEU A 375 36.21 6.82 -14.04
C LEU A 375 35.28 5.70 -13.55
N ILE A 376 35.12 4.63 -14.33
CA ILE A 376 34.25 3.50 -13.97
C ILE A 376 34.94 2.58 -12.96
N ALA A 377 36.25 2.48 -12.97
CA ALA A 377 37.02 1.62 -12.08
C ALA A 377 36.85 1.94 -10.57
N ASN A 378 36.43 3.14 -10.24
CA ASN A 378 36.22 3.59 -8.85
C ASN A 378 34.80 3.37 -8.29
N VAL A 379 33.84 2.86 -9.09
CA VAL A 379 32.41 2.83 -8.71
C VAL A 379 32.00 1.59 -7.92
N ALA A 380 32.69 0.48 -8.06
CA ALA A 380 32.24 -0.75 -7.41
C ALA A 380 33.39 -1.56 -6.83
N LYS A 381 33.56 -1.52 -5.53
CA LYS A 381 34.38 -2.50 -4.81
C LYS A 381 33.84 -3.94 -4.88
N GLN A 382 32.66 -4.18 -5.48
CA GLN A 382 31.98 -5.47 -5.37
C GLN A 382 31.70 -6.19 -6.70
N TYR A 383 31.44 -5.50 -7.79
CA TYR A 383 31.27 -6.07 -9.15
C TYR A 383 31.32 -4.96 -10.19
N ILE A 384 32.30 -4.97 -11.06
CA ILE A 384 32.42 -4.04 -12.20
C ILE A 384 32.04 -4.81 -13.44
N PRO A 385 30.91 -4.50 -14.10
CA PRO A 385 30.60 -5.06 -15.43
C PRO A 385 31.69 -4.70 -16.43
N PRO A 386 31.95 -5.54 -17.44
CA PRO A 386 32.92 -5.25 -18.48
C PRO A 386 32.56 -3.96 -19.22
N VAL A 387 33.54 -3.12 -19.46
CA VAL A 387 33.43 -1.94 -20.32
C VAL A 387 33.85 -2.37 -21.73
N ILE A 388 32.92 -2.24 -22.67
CA ILE A 388 33.15 -2.59 -24.08
C ILE A 388 33.29 -1.27 -24.84
N ALA A 389 34.52 -0.99 -25.32
CA ALA A 389 34.76 0.18 -26.13
C ALA A 389 34.25 -0.05 -27.57
N CYS A 390 33.35 0.82 -28.01
CA CYS A 390 32.91 0.83 -29.40
C CYS A 390 33.67 1.92 -30.17
N SER A 391 34.30 1.52 -31.28
CA SER A 391 35.03 2.48 -32.14
C SER A 391 34.01 3.39 -32.86
N THR A 392 34.13 4.68 -32.64
CA THR A 392 33.23 5.72 -33.19
C THR A 392 33.55 6.07 -34.66
N SER A 393 34.58 5.46 -35.27
CA SER A 393 35.07 5.89 -36.57
C SER A 393 34.13 5.66 -37.77
N HIS A 394 33.09 4.80 -37.60
CA HIS A 394 32.05 4.61 -38.63
C HIS A 394 30.71 4.27 -37.99
N THR A 395 29.70 5.08 -38.21
CA THR A 395 28.34 4.90 -37.65
C THR A 395 27.70 3.55 -37.99
N ALA A 396 28.01 2.98 -39.16
CA ALA A 396 27.52 1.65 -39.56
C ALA A 396 28.17 0.53 -38.73
N SER A 397 29.44 0.67 -38.34
CA SER A 397 30.14 -0.33 -37.53
C SER A 397 29.66 -0.32 -36.07
N LEU A 398 29.28 0.86 -35.56
CA LEU A 398 28.74 1.01 -34.21
C LEU A 398 27.37 0.33 -34.07
N GLN A 399 26.52 0.50 -35.10
CA GLN A 399 25.19 -0.13 -35.12
C GLN A 399 25.31 -1.67 -35.13
N GLN A 400 26.17 -2.20 -35.97
CA GLN A 400 26.38 -3.64 -36.07
C GLN A 400 26.99 -4.23 -34.79
N GLN A 401 28.01 -3.55 -34.23
CA GLN A 401 28.62 -3.96 -32.97
C GLN A 401 27.62 -3.92 -31.82
N LEU A 402 26.74 -2.91 -31.78
CA LEU A 402 25.71 -2.79 -30.78
C LEU A 402 24.67 -3.89 -30.91
N GLU A 403 24.22 -4.21 -32.12
CA GLU A 403 23.29 -5.31 -32.37
C GLU A 403 23.89 -6.67 -31.99
N ASP A 404 25.16 -6.92 -32.32
CA ASP A 404 25.86 -8.16 -31.97
C ASP A 404 25.96 -8.30 -30.43
N LEU A 405 26.35 -7.23 -29.75
CA LEU A 405 26.40 -7.18 -28.27
C LEU A 405 25.05 -7.39 -27.62
N LEU A 406 23.99 -6.73 -28.16
CA LEU A 406 22.64 -6.91 -27.66
C LEU A 406 22.09 -8.31 -27.90
N ALA A 407 22.47 -8.91 -29.04
CA ALA A 407 22.11 -10.30 -29.36
C ALA A 407 22.85 -11.30 -28.44
N GLU A 408 24.13 -11.11 -28.17
CA GLU A 408 24.92 -11.93 -27.23
C GLU A 408 24.35 -11.87 -25.80
N GLN A 409 23.84 -10.72 -25.36
CA GLN A 409 23.27 -10.53 -24.04
C GLN A 409 21.76 -10.88 -23.96
N GLY A 410 21.16 -11.46 -25.00
CA GLY A 410 19.78 -11.92 -24.99
C GLY A 410 18.73 -10.81 -24.95
N GLN A 411 18.91 -9.73 -25.68
CA GLN A 411 18.05 -8.55 -25.71
C GLN A 411 17.92 -7.88 -24.33
N PRO A 412 18.98 -7.33 -23.77
CA PRO A 412 18.98 -6.68 -22.47
C PRO A 412 18.16 -5.38 -22.50
N GLN A 413 17.79 -4.91 -21.31
CA GLN A 413 17.27 -3.55 -21.14
C GLN A 413 18.38 -2.54 -21.46
N ILE A 414 18.05 -1.51 -22.21
CA ILE A 414 19.01 -0.46 -22.59
C ILE A 414 18.77 0.77 -21.72
N VAL A 415 19.83 1.27 -21.09
CA VAL A 415 19.87 2.54 -20.37
C VAL A 415 20.90 3.44 -21.04
N VAL A 416 20.46 4.53 -21.63
CA VAL A 416 21.33 5.54 -22.23
C VAL A 416 21.67 6.59 -21.19
N ALA A 417 22.94 6.70 -20.82
CA ALA A 417 23.43 7.60 -19.78
C ALA A 417 24.72 8.31 -20.26
N LEU A 418 24.58 9.08 -21.34
CA LEU A 418 25.65 9.88 -21.95
C LEU A 418 25.87 11.16 -21.16
N ASP A 419 27.13 11.64 -21.09
CA ASP A 419 27.46 12.92 -20.47
C ASP A 419 27.06 14.10 -21.37
N THR A 420 27.08 13.92 -22.68
CA THR A 420 26.67 14.91 -23.67
C THR A 420 25.67 14.33 -24.67
N LEU A 421 24.47 14.94 -24.77
CA LEU A 421 23.47 14.57 -25.78
C LEU A 421 23.50 15.47 -27.02
N ASN A 422 24.33 16.50 -27.04
CA ASN A 422 24.31 17.56 -28.08
C ASN A 422 25.17 17.24 -29.29
N THR A 423 25.91 16.15 -29.32
CA THR A 423 26.67 15.76 -30.52
C THR A 423 25.74 15.11 -31.53
N SER A 424 25.96 15.38 -32.82
CA SER A 424 25.17 14.76 -33.91
C SER A 424 25.22 13.25 -33.90
N GLU A 425 26.31 12.67 -33.42
CA GLU A 425 26.51 11.22 -33.28
C GLU A 425 25.65 10.62 -32.17
N ASN A 426 25.64 11.25 -31.00
CA ASN A 426 24.82 10.81 -29.86
C ASN A 426 23.32 10.95 -30.16
N GLN A 427 22.91 11.99 -30.88
CA GLN A 427 21.52 12.14 -31.32
C GLN A 427 21.10 11.04 -32.30
N ARG A 428 21.94 10.71 -33.29
CA ARG A 428 21.70 9.59 -34.23
C ARG A 428 21.62 8.26 -33.50
N LEU A 429 22.50 8.02 -32.52
CA LEU A 429 22.47 6.82 -31.70
C LEU A 429 21.16 6.67 -30.94
N VAL A 430 20.71 7.74 -30.28
CA VAL A 430 19.44 7.74 -29.54
C VAL A 430 18.25 7.51 -30.49
N GLN A 431 18.24 8.14 -31.67
CA GLN A 431 17.21 7.93 -32.68
C GLN A 431 17.19 6.48 -33.19
N TYR A 432 18.36 5.91 -33.48
CA TYR A 432 18.49 4.52 -33.91
C TYR A 432 17.98 3.55 -32.83
N LEU A 433 18.41 3.72 -31.59
CA LEU A 433 17.96 2.90 -30.46
C LEU A 433 16.45 3.04 -30.23
N GLY A 434 15.92 4.26 -30.36
CA GLY A 434 14.48 4.55 -30.25
C GLY A 434 13.66 3.85 -31.33
N ALA A 435 14.21 3.67 -32.52
CA ALA A 435 13.56 2.96 -33.63
C ALA A 435 13.68 1.43 -33.51
N SER A 436 14.80 0.93 -32.96
CA SER A 436 15.14 -0.52 -32.94
C SER A 436 14.74 -1.21 -31.66
N ALA A 437 14.76 -0.55 -30.52
CA ALA A 437 14.53 -1.15 -29.22
C ALA A 437 13.12 -0.86 -28.68
N ARG A 438 12.47 -1.87 -28.13
CA ARG A 438 11.11 -1.75 -27.57
C ARG A 438 11.04 -0.92 -26.30
N ASN A 439 12.10 -0.91 -25.48
CA ASN A 439 12.16 -0.15 -24.22
C ASN A 439 13.55 0.43 -23.99
N ILE A 440 13.69 1.75 -24.09
CA ILE A 440 14.91 2.48 -23.77
C ILE A 440 14.62 3.39 -22.59
N HIS A 441 15.54 3.44 -21.65
CA HIS A 441 15.57 4.45 -20.61
C HIS A 441 16.69 5.45 -20.90
N ILE A 442 16.35 6.72 -20.96
CA ILE A 442 17.34 7.79 -21.17
C ILE A 442 17.50 8.52 -19.84
N ILE A 443 18.70 8.57 -19.32
CA ILE A 443 19.09 9.36 -18.16
C ILE A 443 19.80 10.58 -18.66
N PRO A 444 19.12 11.76 -18.71
CA PRO A 444 19.75 12.98 -19.20
C PRO A 444 20.77 13.49 -18.18
N ALA A 445 21.90 14.03 -18.66
CA ALA A 445 22.93 14.64 -17.82
C ALA A 445 22.49 16.03 -17.28
N ILE A 446 21.31 16.09 -16.68
CA ILE A 446 20.74 17.32 -16.12
C ILE A 446 20.93 17.30 -14.61
N ARG A 447 21.89 18.07 -14.10
CA ARG A 447 22.17 18.17 -12.67
C ARG A 447 21.61 19.46 -12.09
N GLY A 448 21.21 19.45 -10.82
CA GLY A 448 20.74 20.62 -10.09
C GLY A 448 19.29 21.05 -10.36
N LEU A 449 18.55 20.35 -11.23
CA LEU A 449 17.12 20.59 -11.39
C LEU A 449 16.31 19.76 -10.38
N PRO A 450 15.27 20.33 -9.79
CA PRO A 450 14.32 19.57 -8.96
C PRO A 450 13.61 18.51 -9.81
N LEU A 451 13.86 17.25 -9.55
CA LEU A 451 13.25 16.12 -10.29
C LEU A 451 11.81 15.87 -9.84
N PHE A 452 11.53 16.10 -8.56
CA PHE A 452 10.21 15.91 -7.98
C PHE A 452 9.30 17.10 -8.28
N GLY A 453 8.24 16.88 -9.02
CA GLY A 453 7.33 17.93 -9.48
C GLY A 453 7.69 18.52 -10.85
N THR A 454 8.73 18.00 -11.49
CA THR A 454 9.03 18.28 -12.89
C THR A 454 8.04 17.55 -13.78
N GLN A 455 7.36 18.28 -14.63
CA GLN A 455 6.45 17.75 -15.64
C GLN A 455 7.09 17.94 -17.01
N ALA A 456 7.26 16.82 -17.70
CA ALA A 456 7.70 16.85 -19.10
C ALA A 456 6.48 16.99 -20.01
N SER A 457 6.52 17.95 -20.90
CA SER A 457 5.54 18.12 -21.97
C SER A 457 6.28 18.38 -23.29
N HIS A 458 5.62 18.14 -24.40
CA HIS A 458 6.17 18.32 -25.74
C HIS A 458 5.23 19.19 -26.56
N PHE A 459 5.79 19.93 -27.48
CA PHE A 459 5.02 20.68 -28.46
C PHE A 459 4.68 19.78 -29.65
N PHE A 460 3.44 19.88 -30.13
CA PHE A 460 2.89 18.98 -31.17
C PHE A 460 3.72 18.93 -32.46
N SER A 461 4.40 20.01 -32.82
CA SER A 461 5.12 20.12 -34.10
C SER A 461 6.61 20.47 -33.92
N HIS A 462 7.16 20.34 -32.73
CA HIS A 462 8.55 20.71 -32.46
C HIS A 462 9.23 19.67 -31.60
N GLU A 463 10.44 19.29 -31.93
CA GLU A 463 11.27 18.34 -31.14
C GLU A 463 11.87 19.03 -29.88
N VAL A 464 11.01 19.69 -29.11
CA VAL A 464 11.41 20.43 -27.91
C VAL A 464 10.76 19.80 -26.69
N LEU A 465 11.58 19.38 -25.72
CA LEU A 465 11.15 18.93 -24.42
C LEU A 465 10.97 20.12 -23.49
N PHE A 466 9.73 20.36 -23.06
CA PHE A 466 9.41 21.43 -22.12
C PHE A 466 9.32 20.86 -20.71
N LEU A 467 10.27 21.25 -19.85
CA LEU A 467 10.32 20.84 -18.46
C LEU A 467 9.78 21.95 -17.56
N THR A 468 8.61 21.72 -16.97
CA THR A 468 8.07 22.63 -15.95
C THR A 468 8.59 22.21 -14.59
N VAL A 469 9.43 23.03 -13.99
CA VAL A 469 10.01 22.82 -12.66
C VAL A 469 9.18 23.53 -11.61
N ARG A 470 8.77 22.84 -10.55
CA ARG A 470 7.93 23.39 -9.48
C ARG A 470 8.59 23.20 -8.13
N ASN A 471 8.83 24.30 -7.41
CA ASN A 471 9.22 24.23 -6.00
C ASN A 471 7.96 24.10 -5.12
N ASN A 472 7.66 22.90 -4.68
CA ASN A 472 6.47 22.63 -3.85
C ASN A 472 6.56 23.31 -2.48
N LEU A 473 7.75 23.37 -1.86
CA LEU A 473 7.93 23.93 -0.52
C LEU A 473 7.72 25.44 -0.47
N ALA A 474 7.84 26.14 -1.62
CA ALA A 474 7.55 27.57 -1.74
C ALA A 474 6.04 27.89 -1.70
N ARG A 475 5.16 26.91 -1.97
CA ARG A 475 3.72 27.14 -2.00
C ARG A 475 3.11 27.08 -0.60
N ARG A 476 2.29 28.07 -0.23
CA ARG A 476 1.63 28.15 1.09
C ARG A 476 0.78 26.94 1.42
N SER A 477 0.03 26.40 0.45
CA SER A 477 -0.81 25.20 0.65
C SER A 477 0.01 23.97 1.08
N TYR A 478 1.14 23.73 0.44
CA TYR A 478 2.02 22.63 0.80
C TYR A 478 2.74 22.85 2.13
N GLN A 479 3.07 24.11 2.47
CA GLN A 479 3.61 24.44 3.80
C GLN A 479 2.59 24.15 4.91
N TRP A 480 1.31 24.44 4.67
CA TRP A 480 0.23 24.08 5.59
C TRP A 480 0.07 22.57 5.77
N VAL A 481 0.04 21.82 4.67
CA VAL A 481 -0.02 20.35 4.70
C VAL A 481 1.15 19.77 5.49
N LYS A 482 2.37 20.22 5.19
CA LYS A 482 3.57 19.82 5.93
C LYS A 482 3.46 20.15 7.41
N ARG A 483 3.02 21.35 7.74
CA ARG A 483 2.92 21.81 9.14
C ARG A 483 1.89 21.01 9.92
N THR A 484 0.74 20.74 9.35
CA THR A 484 -0.30 19.89 9.96
C THR A 484 0.23 18.49 10.21
N PHE A 485 0.89 17.90 9.22
CA PHE A 485 1.53 16.60 9.36
C PHE A 485 2.58 16.59 10.48
N ASP A 486 3.50 17.57 10.50
CA ASP A 486 4.54 17.70 11.52
C ASP A 486 3.93 17.78 12.94
N ILE A 487 2.91 18.61 13.14
CA ILE A 487 2.26 18.78 14.45
C ILE A 487 1.56 17.48 14.85
N THR A 488 0.77 16.89 13.96
CA THR A 488 -0.02 15.69 14.29
C THR A 488 0.89 14.52 14.68
N VAL A 489 1.91 14.24 13.86
CA VAL A 489 2.83 13.13 14.13
C VAL A 489 3.69 13.41 15.34
N ALA A 490 4.24 14.63 15.50
CA ALA A 490 5.04 14.99 16.66
C ALA A 490 4.24 14.93 17.97
N SER A 491 3.00 15.38 17.98
CA SER A 491 2.11 15.31 19.15
C SER A 491 1.80 13.86 19.53
N LEU A 492 1.49 13.03 18.53
CA LEU A 492 1.25 11.60 18.76
C LEU A 492 2.51 10.91 19.33
N MET A 493 3.68 11.15 18.73
CA MET A 493 4.94 10.60 19.21
C MET A 493 5.27 11.10 20.61
N LEU A 494 5.09 12.40 20.89
CA LEU A 494 5.34 12.97 22.21
C LEU A 494 4.44 12.33 23.27
N THR A 495 3.15 12.15 23.00
CA THR A 495 2.22 11.48 23.92
C THR A 495 2.61 10.03 24.16
N LEU A 496 2.95 9.29 23.11
CA LEU A 496 3.32 7.88 23.22
C LEU A 496 4.65 7.68 23.97
N LEU A 497 5.64 8.55 23.72
CA LEU A 497 6.97 8.47 24.31
C LEU A 497 7.12 9.27 25.62
N ALA A 498 6.07 9.97 26.07
CA ALA A 498 6.13 10.75 27.30
C ALA A 498 6.57 9.95 28.54
N PRO A 499 6.09 8.71 28.80
CA PRO A 499 6.56 7.92 29.93
C PRO A 499 8.05 7.64 29.87
N LEU A 500 8.59 7.29 28.69
CA LEU A 500 10.01 7.08 28.47
C LEU A 500 10.82 8.36 28.70
N MET A 501 10.33 9.47 28.17
CA MET A 501 10.99 10.77 28.31
C MET A 501 11.06 11.22 29.77
N LEU A 502 10.00 11.01 30.53
CA LEU A 502 9.96 11.30 31.98
C LEU A 502 10.94 10.39 32.74
N TYR A 503 11.01 9.11 32.41
CA TYR A 503 11.96 8.18 32.99
C TYR A 503 13.43 8.62 32.74
N VAL A 504 13.74 9.00 31.49
CA VAL A 504 15.08 9.48 31.13
C VAL A 504 15.40 10.78 31.86
N ALA A 505 14.46 11.72 31.92
CA ALA A 505 14.64 12.97 32.64
C ALA A 505 14.93 12.74 34.14
N TRP A 506 14.18 11.82 34.77
CA TRP A 506 14.39 11.41 36.17
C TRP A 506 15.74 10.75 36.37
N ARG A 507 16.20 9.88 35.47
CA ARG A 507 17.49 9.21 35.50
C ARG A 507 18.66 10.22 35.44
N ILE A 508 18.58 11.20 34.51
CA ILE A 508 19.57 12.27 34.39
C ILE A 508 19.63 13.11 35.68
N TRP A 509 18.46 13.48 36.20
CA TRP A 509 18.38 14.25 37.43
C TRP A 509 18.94 13.49 38.63
N ARG A 510 18.68 12.19 38.74
CA ARG A 510 19.18 11.34 39.84
C ARG A 510 20.69 11.15 39.80
N GLU A 511 21.30 11.13 38.61
CA GLU A 511 22.72 10.85 38.43
C GLU A 511 23.61 12.08 38.79
N ASP A 512 23.15 13.29 38.42
CA ASP A 512 23.95 14.51 38.49
C ASP A 512 23.20 15.70 39.15
N GLY A 513 21.94 15.55 39.50
CA GLY A 513 21.12 16.61 40.12
C GLY A 513 20.86 17.84 39.25
N GLY A 514 21.25 17.83 37.97
CA GLY A 514 21.11 18.97 37.08
C GLY A 514 19.87 18.90 36.16
N PRO A 515 19.66 19.97 35.36
CA PRO A 515 18.53 20.01 34.44
C PRO A 515 18.63 18.88 33.40
N ALA A 516 17.53 18.15 33.17
CA ALA A 516 17.50 17.04 32.22
C ALA A 516 17.63 17.49 30.76
N ILE A 517 17.25 18.72 30.45
CA ILE A 517 17.24 19.28 29.09
C ILE A 517 18.41 20.22 28.89
N PHE A 518 19.20 19.92 27.87
CA PHE A 518 20.26 20.78 27.34
C PHE A 518 19.71 21.62 26.19
N ARG A 519 20.16 22.88 26.09
CA ARG A 519 19.73 23.85 25.07
C ARG A 519 20.95 24.41 24.37
N GLN A 520 20.93 24.38 23.04
CA GLN A 520 21.98 24.94 22.19
C GLN A 520 21.36 25.81 21.08
N PRO A 521 21.86 27.03 20.86
CA PRO A 521 21.35 27.86 19.74
C PRO A 521 21.70 27.19 18.40
N ARG A 522 20.72 27.12 17.52
CA ARG A 522 20.82 26.61 16.15
C ARG A 522 20.13 27.55 15.20
N LEU A 523 20.58 27.51 13.94
CA LEU A 523 20.01 28.32 12.87
C LEU A 523 18.60 27.85 12.53
N ALA A 524 17.64 28.79 12.58
CA ALA A 524 16.26 28.58 12.17
C ALA A 524 16.03 28.94 10.71
N LYS A 525 14.83 28.70 10.22
CA LYS A 525 14.34 29.27 8.95
C LYS A 525 14.46 30.80 8.97
N ASN A 526 14.82 31.43 7.83
CA ASN A 526 14.91 32.88 7.67
C ASN A 526 15.98 33.58 8.55
N ASN A 527 17.11 32.96 8.81
CA ASN A 527 18.24 33.48 9.59
C ASN A 527 17.98 33.74 11.09
N GLY A 528 16.89 33.27 11.64
CA GLY A 528 16.70 33.29 13.09
C GLY A 528 17.52 32.21 13.79
N GLU A 529 17.60 32.30 15.11
CA GLU A 529 18.11 31.24 15.96
C GLU A 529 17.00 30.71 16.87
N PHE A 530 17.11 29.44 17.24
CA PHE A 530 16.17 28.80 18.19
C PHE A 530 16.91 27.93 19.17
N PRO A 531 16.38 27.72 20.39
CA PRO A 531 16.95 26.83 21.37
C PRO A 531 16.68 25.37 20.97
N PHE A 532 17.69 24.71 20.44
CA PHE A 532 17.66 23.28 20.09
C PHE A 532 17.68 22.44 21.35
N LEU A 533 16.66 21.61 21.56
CA LEU A 533 16.47 20.83 22.78
C LEU A 533 17.02 19.42 22.64
N LYS A 534 17.82 18.98 23.62
CA LYS A 534 18.27 17.61 23.77
C LYS A 534 18.20 17.17 25.24
N PHE A 535 18.14 15.88 25.49
CA PHE A 535 18.49 15.39 26.84
C PHE A 535 19.96 15.61 27.08
N ARG A 536 20.27 16.04 28.28
CA ARG A 536 21.66 16.24 28.72
C ARG A 536 22.33 14.87 28.92
N SER A 537 23.34 14.62 28.14
CA SER A 537 24.09 13.37 28.12
C SER A 537 25.50 13.51 28.75
N MET A 538 25.87 14.73 29.15
CA MET A 538 27.16 15.04 29.78
C MET A 538 26.95 15.69 31.17
N VAL A 539 27.95 15.64 31.99
CA VAL A 539 27.97 16.29 33.32
C VAL A 539 27.81 17.81 33.23
N LYS A 540 27.33 18.46 34.30
CA LYS A 540 27.08 19.91 34.33
C LYS A 540 28.27 20.75 33.88
N ASP A 541 29.47 20.36 34.31
CA ASP A 541 30.69 21.14 34.08
C ASP A 541 31.51 20.67 32.88
N ALA A 542 30.84 19.97 31.92
CA ALA A 542 31.52 19.41 30.74
C ALA A 542 32.29 20.46 29.93
N ASP A 543 31.77 21.68 29.82
CA ASP A 543 32.41 22.79 29.09
C ASP A 543 33.63 23.31 29.86
N ASN A 544 33.57 23.42 31.21
CA ASN A 544 34.68 23.83 32.03
C ASN A 544 35.79 22.76 32.02
N ILE A 545 35.43 21.49 32.04
CA ILE A 545 36.38 20.38 31.89
C ILE A 545 37.11 20.48 30.55
N LEU A 546 36.36 20.72 29.46
CA LEU A 546 36.94 20.87 28.12
C LEU A 546 37.85 22.09 28.02
N ALA A 547 37.47 23.23 28.62
CA ALA A 547 38.28 24.43 28.67
C ALA A 547 39.62 24.17 29.40
N ARG A 548 39.55 23.49 30.53
CA ARG A 548 40.74 23.08 31.31
C ARG A 548 41.66 22.16 30.50
N TRP A 549 41.12 21.12 29.83
CA TRP A 549 41.90 20.24 28.96
C TRP A 549 42.60 21.00 27.83
N ARG A 550 41.93 22.01 27.31
CA ARG A 550 42.51 22.88 26.27
C ARG A 550 43.63 23.76 26.80
N GLU A 551 43.44 24.36 27.98
CA GLU A 551 44.46 25.20 28.63
C GLU A 551 45.70 24.39 29.04
N GLU A 552 45.49 23.19 29.58
CA GLU A 552 46.53 22.28 30.01
C GLU A 552 47.15 21.48 28.85
N ASN A 553 46.62 21.60 27.63
CA ASN A 553 46.99 20.80 26.46
C ASN A 553 47.08 19.30 26.78
N SER A 554 46.08 18.82 27.54
CA SER A 554 46.04 17.45 28.08
C SER A 554 46.00 16.38 26.99
N PRO A 555 46.33 15.11 27.28
CA PRO A 555 46.22 14.01 26.32
C PRO A 555 44.79 13.86 25.78
N GLU A 556 43.78 14.08 26.62
CA GLU A 556 42.36 14.04 26.24
C GLU A 556 42.02 15.15 25.23
N TRP A 557 42.62 16.35 25.38
CA TRP A 557 42.48 17.43 24.42
C TRP A 557 43.08 17.07 23.05
N GLN A 558 44.29 16.48 23.08
CA GLN A 558 44.97 16.07 21.84
C GLN A 558 44.20 14.98 21.10
N GLU A 559 43.68 13.96 21.81
CA GLU A 559 42.83 12.93 21.24
C GLU A 559 41.51 13.53 20.72
N TYR A 560 40.88 14.42 21.51
CA TYR A 560 39.62 15.08 21.13
C TYR A 560 39.78 15.91 19.87
N TYR A 561 40.86 16.69 19.79
CA TYR A 561 41.15 17.54 18.62
C TYR A 561 41.54 16.71 17.40
N GLY A 562 42.38 15.67 17.59
CA GLY A 562 42.82 14.78 16.51
C GLY A 562 41.70 13.90 15.93
N ASN A 563 40.68 13.56 16.74
CA ASN A 563 39.54 12.71 16.33
C ASN A 563 38.28 13.50 15.99
N ASN A 564 38.43 14.64 15.33
CA ASN A 564 37.27 15.48 14.92
C ASN A 564 36.34 15.83 16.08
N PHE A 565 36.90 16.24 17.22
CA PHE A 565 36.18 16.62 18.43
C PHE A 565 35.34 15.47 19.04
N LYS A 566 35.90 14.24 19.03
CA LYS A 566 35.29 13.07 19.64
C LYS A 566 36.32 12.31 20.46
N LEU A 567 35.92 11.84 21.64
CA LEU A 567 36.69 10.90 22.46
C LEU A 567 35.99 9.55 22.46
N LYS A 568 36.75 8.46 22.40
CA LYS A 568 36.20 7.10 22.42
C LYS A 568 35.61 6.76 23.80
N ASN A 569 36.27 7.16 24.88
CA ASN A 569 35.78 7.05 26.24
C ASN A 569 35.80 8.45 26.86
N ASP A 570 34.74 9.23 26.67
CA ASP A 570 34.65 10.60 27.14
C ASP A 570 34.17 10.62 28.61
N PRO A 571 35.04 10.95 29.62
CA PRO A 571 34.66 10.92 31.02
C PRO A 571 33.60 11.97 31.39
N ARG A 572 33.32 12.90 30.52
CA ARG A 572 32.24 13.89 30.70
C ARG A 572 30.84 13.31 30.42
N VAL A 573 30.75 12.11 29.84
CA VAL A 573 29.48 11.48 29.49
C VAL A 573 28.90 10.77 30.72
N LEU A 574 27.64 11.03 31.06
CA LEU A 574 26.90 10.33 32.10
C LEU A 574 26.69 8.85 31.70
N HIS A 575 26.56 7.94 32.66
CA HIS A 575 26.26 6.53 32.36
C HIS A 575 24.94 6.39 31.59
N VAL A 576 23.88 7.12 32.02
CA VAL A 576 22.66 7.20 31.26
C VAL A 576 22.88 7.87 29.90
N GLY A 577 23.85 8.79 29.83
CA GLY A 577 24.23 9.52 28.61
C GLY A 577 24.74 8.61 27.50
N GLU A 578 25.52 7.59 27.81
CA GLU A 578 25.98 6.59 26.82
C GLU A 578 24.81 5.86 26.18
N TRP A 579 23.86 5.39 26.99
CA TRP A 579 22.71 4.67 26.52
C TRP A 579 21.78 5.54 25.65
N ILE A 580 21.45 6.78 26.08
CA ILE A 580 20.56 7.65 25.32
C ILE A 580 21.19 8.12 24.00
N ARG A 581 22.53 8.30 23.94
CA ARG A 581 23.26 8.59 22.70
C ARG A 581 23.26 7.39 21.74
N ALA A 582 23.56 6.20 22.24
CA ALA A 582 23.58 4.98 21.44
C ALA A 582 22.23 4.65 20.81
N THR A 583 21.14 5.08 21.46
CA THR A 583 19.77 4.85 21.00
C THR A 583 19.13 6.08 20.34
N SER A 584 19.84 7.21 20.27
CA SER A 584 19.31 8.51 19.79
C SER A 584 18.10 9.03 20.58
N ILE A 585 17.87 8.52 21.80
CA ILE A 585 16.82 8.99 22.71
C ILE A 585 17.11 10.43 23.18
N ASP A 586 18.39 10.83 23.20
CA ASP A 586 18.78 12.20 23.53
C ASP A 586 18.16 13.26 22.63
N GLU A 587 17.70 12.89 21.44
CA GLU A 587 17.09 13.80 20.47
C GLU A 587 15.55 13.94 20.60
N LEU A 588 14.88 13.09 21.41
CA LEU A 588 13.43 13.13 21.56
C LEU A 588 12.85 14.49 22.00
N PRO A 589 13.53 15.30 22.86
CA PRO A 589 13.03 16.63 23.22
C PRO A 589 12.85 17.59 22.06
N GLN A 590 13.49 17.33 20.90
CA GLN A 590 13.28 18.11 19.67
C GLN A 590 11.85 18.02 19.14
N LEU A 591 11.06 16.99 19.52
CA LEU A 591 9.63 16.92 19.21
C LEU A 591 8.88 18.17 19.73
N ILE A 592 9.35 18.75 20.86
CA ILE A 592 8.82 20.01 21.40
C ILE A 592 9.16 21.18 20.46
N ASN A 593 10.38 21.22 19.90
CA ASN A 593 10.76 22.23 18.89
C ASN A 593 9.90 22.09 17.61
N VAL A 594 9.57 20.86 17.21
CA VAL A 594 8.65 20.62 16.08
C VAL A 594 7.27 21.19 16.39
N ILE A 595 6.70 20.91 17.54
CA ILE A 595 5.38 21.43 17.93
C ILE A 595 5.38 22.97 18.04
N ARG A 596 6.46 23.58 18.53
CA ARG A 596 6.64 25.04 18.57
C ARG A 596 6.78 25.68 17.21
N GLY A 597 7.15 24.91 16.17
CA GLY A 597 7.35 25.40 14.82
C GLY A 597 8.76 25.90 14.52
N GLU A 598 9.67 25.66 15.43
CA GLU A 598 11.10 25.95 15.28
C GLU A 598 11.76 24.92 14.35
N MET A 599 11.28 23.67 14.40
CA MET A 599 11.73 22.54 13.61
C MET A 599 10.59 21.89 12.82
N SER A 600 10.95 20.93 12.00
CA SER A 600 10.08 19.97 11.29
C SER A 600 10.52 18.55 11.65
N LEU A 601 9.66 17.56 11.47
CA LEU A 601 10.07 16.15 11.61
C LEU A 601 11.16 15.79 10.60
N VAL A 602 10.99 16.22 9.35
CA VAL A 602 11.96 15.99 8.27
C VAL A 602 12.42 17.32 7.69
N GLY A 603 13.72 17.49 7.57
CA GLY A 603 14.31 18.72 7.05
C GLY A 603 15.83 18.68 6.98
N PRO A 604 16.46 19.77 6.56
CA PRO A 604 17.90 19.94 6.62
C PRO A 604 18.43 19.83 8.06
N ARG A 605 19.71 19.49 8.20
CA ARG A 605 20.34 19.41 9.53
C ARG A 605 20.30 20.77 10.24
N PRO A 606 19.95 20.83 11.55
CA PRO A 606 20.07 22.05 12.33
C PRO A 606 21.54 22.51 12.44
N LEU A 607 21.89 23.66 11.81
CA LEU A 607 23.23 24.17 11.73
C LEU A 607 23.61 25.03 12.92
N LEU A 608 24.91 25.01 13.27
CA LEU A 608 25.52 26.03 14.09
C LEU A 608 25.84 27.27 13.24
N ALA A 609 25.83 28.44 13.85
CA ALA A 609 26.17 29.68 13.14
C ALA A 609 27.55 29.61 12.44
N ARG A 610 28.53 28.95 13.05
CA ARG A 610 29.87 28.74 12.49
C ARG A 610 29.91 27.84 11.25
N GLU A 611 28.89 27.00 11.02
CA GLU A 611 28.81 26.05 9.89
C GLU A 611 28.21 26.69 8.62
N ILE A 612 27.72 27.92 8.70
CA ILE A 612 27.08 28.63 7.57
C ILE A 612 28.01 28.74 6.35
N ASN A 613 29.28 29.09 6.59
CA ASN A 613 30.25 29.27 5.52
C ASN A 613 30.53 27.99 4.73
N GLU A 614 30.40 26.83 5.37
CA GLU A 614 30.63 25.53 4.73
C GLU A 614 29.50 25.13 3.78
N TYR A 615 28.30 25.73 3.92
CA TYR A 615 27.16 25.51 3.02
C TYR A 615 27.27 26.32 1.72
N GLY A 616 28.12 27.35 1.67
CA GLY A 616 28.29 28.19 0.48
C GLY A 616 26.94 28.71 -0.04
N GLN A 617 26.71 28.58 -1.34
CA GLN A 617 25.46 29.06 -1.97
C GLN A 617 24.21 28.24 -1.58
N THR A 618 24.38 26.99 -1.14
CA THR A 618 23.26 26.13 -0.75
C THR A 618 22.54 26.60 0.52
N ILE A 619 23.16 27.51 1.29
CA ILE A 619 22.56 28.14 2.47
C ILE A 619 21.23 28.85 2.15
N ASN A 620 21.08 29.39 0.94
CA ASN A 620 19.85 30.07 0.51
C ASN A 620 18.67 29.09 0.38
N LEU A 621 18.93 27.84 0.03
CA LEU A 621 17.93 26.76 0.01
C LEU A 621 17.60 26.30 1.43
N TYR A 622 18.62 26.13 2.28
CA TYR A 622 18.42 25.82 3.69
C TYR A 622 17.46 26.79 4.38
N ARG A 623 17.63 28.09 4.17
CA ARG A 623 16.81 29.17 4.75
C ARG A 623 15.34 29.14 4.34
N GLN A 624 14.99 28.42 3.28
CA GLN A 624 13.59 28.27 2.82
C GLN A 624 12.80 27.22 3.63
N SER A 625 13.47 26.34 4.36
CA SER A 625 12.85 25.25 5.12
C SER A 625 13.14 25.33 6.62
N ARG A 626 12.34 24.65 7.43
CA ARG A 626 12.67 24.41 8.83
C ARG A 626 13.69 23.29 8.94
N PRO A 627 14.67 23.37 9.86
CA PRO A 627 15.56 22.26 10.14
C PRO A 627 14.77 21.05 10.66
N GLY A 628 15.24 19.84 10.34
CA GLY A 628 14.54 18.60 10.65
C GLY A 628 15.10 17.88 11.87
N LEU A 629 14.23 17.10 12.55
CA LEU A 629 14.64 16.08 13.50
C LEU A 629 15.42 14.97 12.79
N THR A 630 14.95 14.58 11.61
CA THR A 630 15.67 13.72 10.67
C THR A 630 15.75 14.39 9.30
N GLY A 631 16.55 13.82 8.40
CA GLY A 631 16.72 14.37 7.05
C GLY A 631 17.37 13.39 6.11
N LEU A 632 17.40 13.76 4.82
CA LEU A 632 17.95 12.92 3.76
C LEU A 632 19.40 12.51 4.01
N TRP A 633 20.26 13.43 4.44
CA TRP A 633 21.65 13.15 4.73
C TRP A 633 21.81 12.11 5.86
N GLN A 634 20.90 12.11 6.86
CA GLN A 634 20.96 11.19 8.00
C GLN A 634 20.68 9.74 7.60
N ILE A 635 19.89 9.53 6.56
CA ILE A 635 19.55 8.19 6.04
C ILE A 635 20.47 7.73 4.89
N SER A 636 21.27 8.66 4.31
CA SER A 636 22.11 8.40 3.13
C SER A 636 23.60 8.13 3.44
N GLY A 637 24.05 8.15 4.73
CA GLY A 637 25.44 7.82 5.04
C GLY A 637 26.02 8.46 6.30
N ARG A 638 25.25 9.25 7.06
CA ARG A 638 25.64 9.87 8.36
C ARG A 638 27.09 10.35 8.48
N SER A 639 27.93 9.62 9.24
CA SER A 639 29.28 10.08 9.62
C SER A 639 30.36 9.94 8.54
N SER A 640 30.14 9.13 7.49
CA SER A 640 31.10 8.91 6.42
C SER A 640 31.02 9.94 5.28
N THR A 641 29.97 10.78 5.26
CA THR A 641 29.75 11.79 4.23
C THR A 641 30.52 13.08 4.52
N LYS A 642 31.22 13.62 3.53
CA LYS A 642 31.87 14.92 3.64
C LYS A 642 30.81 16.02 3.88
N PHE A 643 31.23 17.15 4.46
CA PHE A 643 30.29 18.23 4.80
C PHE A 643 29.60 18.83 3.55
N ALA A 644 30.34 18.99 2.46
CA ALA A 644 29.80 19.44 1.17
C ALA A 644 28.71 18.52 0.62
N ASP A 645 28.88 17.19 0.76
CA ASP A 645 27.89 16.21 0.31
C ASP A 645 26.60 16.30 1.13
N ARG A 646 26.72 16.60 2.45
CA ARG A 646 25.54 16.83 3.32
C ARG A 646 24.78 18.06 2.89
N ALA A 647 25.47 19.16 2.60
CA ALA A 647 24.87 20.39 2.10
C ALA A 647 24.13 20.16 0.78
N SER A 648 24.71 19.36 -0.11
CA SER A 648 24.08 18.97 -1.37
C SER A 648 22.83 18.14 -1.19
N LEU A 649 22.83 17.18 -0.25
CA LEU A 649 21.67 16.35 0.08
C LEU A 649 20.54 17.18 0.72
N ASP A 650 20.88 18.14 1.58
CA ASP A 650 19.92 19.05 2.18
C ASP A 650 19.31 20.00 1.14
N ALA A 651 20.11 20.51 0.21
CA ALA A 651 19.65 21.33 -0.91
C ALA A 651 18.71 20.52 -1.82
N TRP A 652 19.10 19.28 -2.13
CA TRP A 652 18.29 18.38 -2.93
C TRP A 652 16.94 18.09 -2.27
N TYR A 653 16.91 17.83 -0.96
CA TYR A 653 15.69 17.64 -0.21
C TYR A 653 14.74 18.83 -0.32
N VAL A 654 15.25 20.07 -0.12
CA VAL A 654 14.43 21.28 -0.17
C VAL A 654 13.82 21.49 -1.56
N GLN A 655 14.60 21.25 -2.61
CA GLN A 655 14.17 21.39 -3.99
C GLN A 655 13.14 20.31 -4.39
N ASN A 656 13.32 19.07 -3.91
CA ASN A 656 12.54 17.91 -4.32
C ASN A 656 11.47 17.50 -3.28
N TRP A 657 11.10 18.39 -2.39
CA TRP A 657 10.18 18.10 -1.32
C TRP A 657 8.80 17.63 -1.79
N SER A 658 8.30 16.56 -1.16
CA SER A 658 6.90 16.14 -1.16
C SER A 658 6.56 15.51 0.19
N LEU A 659 5.29 15.53 0.59
CA LEU A 659 4.86 14.86 1.83
C LEU A 659 5.17 13.37 1.82
N TRP A 660 5.04 12.73 0.65
CA TRP A 660 5.40 11.32 0.50
C TRP A 660 6.90 11.06 0.76
N TYR A 661 7.73 12.01 0.36
CA TYR A 661 9.17 11.93 0.58
C TYR A 661 9.51 12.04 2.08
N ASP A 662 8.80 12.90 2.82
CA ASP A 662 8.92 12.96 4.28
C ASP A 662 8.54 11.62 4.92
N ILE A 663 7.42 11.01 4.50
CA ILE A 663 7.00 9.70 4.98
C ILE A 663 8.07 8.64 4.70
N ALA A 664 8.63 8.61 3.49
CA ALA A 664 9.69 7.67 3.13
C ALA A 664 10.96 7.85 3.98
N ILE A 665 11.38 9.10 4.23
CA ILE A 665 12.53 9.41 5.09
C ILE A 665 12.26 8.96 6.53
N LEU A 666 11.08 9.20 7.08
CA LEU A 666 10.71 8.75 8.43
C LEU A 666 10.80 7.23 8.55
N PHE A 667 10.26 6.46 7.60
CA PHE A 667 10.37 5.00 7.60
C PHE A 667 11.83 4.53 7.50
N LYS A 668 12.64 5.14 6.62
CA LYS A 668 14.07 4.83 6.53
C LYS A 668 14.83 5.22 7.81
N THR A 669 14.43 6.29 8.49
CA THR A 669 15.02 6.70 9.77
C THR A 669 14.80 5.63 10.84
N VAL A 670 13.62 5.05 10.91
CA VAL A 670 13.31 3.94 11.82
C VAL A 670 14.26 2.76 11.58
N ASP A 671 14.44 2.34 10.32
CA ASP A 671 15.38 1.27 9.95
C ASP A 671 16.82 1.60 10.36
N VAL A 672 17.28 2.83 10.13
CA VAL A 672 18.63 3.27 10.47
C VAL A 672 18.87 3.31 11.99
N VAL A 673 17.87 3.73 12.77
CA VAL A 673 17.94 3.76 14.24
C VAL A 673 17.97 2.34 14.81
N PHE A 674 17.10 1.46 14.37
CA PHE A 674 17.05 0.07 14.85
C PHE A 674 18.30 -0.75 14.48
N ASN A 675 18.82 -0.57 13.28
CA ASN A 675 20.03 -1.28 12.82
C ASN A 675 21.33 -0.63 13.28
N ARG A 676 21.29 0.45 14.09
CA ARG A 676 22.45 1.20 14.62
C ARG A 676 23.47 1.57 13.54
N ARG A 677 23.07 1.71 12.29
CA ARG A 677 23.97 2.07 11.19
C ARG A 677 24.47 3.50 11.38
N GLY A 678 25.75 3.66 11.73
CA GLY A 678 26.41 4.96 11.88
C GLY A 678 26.20 5.66 13.22
N ALA A 679 25.80 4.96 14.28
CA ALA A 679 25.86 5.45 15.64
C ALA A 679 27.28 5.23 16.18
N TYR A 680 28.08 6.30 16.25
CA TYR A 680 29.35 6.43 16.97
C TYR A 680 29.35 7.76 17.69
#